data_9c4335080e640e68cd2515c937728022
#
_entry.id   9c4335080e640e68cd2515c937728022
#
_cell.length_a   1.000
_cell.length_b   1.000
_cell.length_c   1.000
_cell.angle_alpha   90.00
_cell.angle_beta   90.00
_cell.angle_gamma   90.00
#
_symmetry.space_group_name_H-M   'P 1'
#
loop_
_entity.id
_entity.type
_entity.pdbx_description
1 polymer ?
#
loop_
_entity_poly.entity_id
_entity_poly.type
_entity_poly.pdbx_seq_one_letter_code
_entity_poly.pdbx_strand_id
1 'polypeptide(L)'
;MYKNLNYLIKHSAVILVILLFVRICFAVAFVPMSVISSNLSVLPRLFFNLLRFDVQVICYVLLLPTALTFILVVLRKPWTDHVLSRFRLIYFSIVSVLLLIISGIDMGFYANFNSHINLTFFDFFNEGPMSLIQTVWEEYHCVYEAIAFLLITLPVLLLIRKIELSNLSSRRSVQSSYGRESSRRNSINLLLIILLYIVFLAIGLRGSVWRFPLQIEDTFVSNQKTLNDLVPNAVYMLKKAYKEKRNAFKVENTSDLLNQYKFKSLQEALDIYTGGKVRMVKNDTLTALQHALFARVGDSLKQRQPNIVIIYSESWSNYLFNLQQKDAEMNFGLDRHFKEDLLFRNFQSVQNGTINSLENLFVSTPFPHFFTSSYRFNTLPTSIALPFKASNYTTMFMSGMDAAWENCAEALPHQQFDAVYDKFFLLKDYPHATYNSIGVYDEYLFQALLDKLNKPSKKRQMITVMTTTNHPPFEFPKDLTLPPLPDSFYGKKCFAEHNRKVLDKYLTGFRYYNKALNDFLNRFKASAAAKNTILVITGDHNVRVILNYDAIDKRYEHSVPLYVYLPPYLRKEAYNKLTKRWGSHDDILATLAPFAFRNTKYFKMGKNLLDTSVSDSTYYSANVDQIEAIPTYQKKAEQLTTARNLLRQVYFGLYWRTHQ
;
A
#
# COMPACT_ATOMS: atom_id res chain seq x y z
N MET A 1 -44.40 5.37 -2.80
CA MET A 1 -42.98 5.14 -3.12
C MET A 1 -42.31 6.39 -3.70
N TYR A 2 -42.74 6.92 -4.86
CA TYR A 2 -42.16 8.10 -5.51
C TYR A 2 -41.98 9.31 -4.57
N LYS A 3 -43.04 9.64 -3.80
CA LYS A 3 -43.01 10.75 -2.84
C LYS A 3 -41.92 10.56 -1.77
N ASN A 4 -41.78 9.39 -1.22
CA ASN A 4 -40.77 9.10 -0.18
C ASN A 4 -39.35 9.13 -0.75
N LEU A 5 -39.16 8.68 -2.01
CA LEU A 5 -37.88 8.77 -2.69
C LEU A 5 -37.46 10.25 -2.90
N ASN A 6 -38.41 11.13 -3.28
CA ASN A 6 -38.13 12.56 -3.43
C ASN A 6 -37.64 13.20 -2.11
N TYR A 7 -38.15 12.78 -0.95
CA TYR A 7 -37.64 13.26 0.34
C TYR A 7 -36.23 12.77 0.64
N LEU A 8 -35.91 11.53 0.29
CA LEU A 8 -34.54 11.03 0.41
C LEU A 8 -33.56 11.85 -0.45
N ILE A 9 -33.95 12.19 -1.69
CA ILE A 9 -33.16 13.04 -2.58
C ILE A 9 -32.96 14.45 -1.98
N LYS A 10 -34.02 15.06 -1.42
CA LYS A 10 -33.90 16.38 -0.77
C LYS A 10 -32.94 16.35 0.41
N HIS A 11 -32.99 15.31 1.26
CA HIS A 11 -32.05 15.16 2.38
C HIS A 11 -30.62 14.88 1.90
N SER A 12 -30.45 14.12 0.81
CA SER A 12 -29.14 13.93 0.19
C SER A 12 -28.53 15.25 -0.29
N ALA A 13 -29.36 16.12 -0.86
CA ALA A 13 -28.91 17.46 -1.27
C ALA A 13 -28.46 18.31 -0.05
N VAL A 14 -29.18 18.22 1.08
CA VAL A 14 -28.75 18.90 2.32
C VAL A 14 -27.38 18.38 2.79
N ILE A 15 -27.18 17.06 2.82
CA ILE A 15 -25.90 16.46 3.21
C ILE A 15 -24.79 16.89 2.26
N LEU A 16 -25.05 16.90 0.93
CA LEU A 16 -24.07 17.35 -0.05
C LEU A 16 -23.67 18.80 0.19
N VAL A 17 -24.63 19.68 0.49
CA VAL A 17 -24.37 21.10 0.79
C VAL A 17 -23.49 21.23 2.06
N ILE A 18 -23.75 20.42 3.09
CA ILE A 18 -22.91 20.41 4.31
C ILE A 18 -21.48 20.01 3.95
N LEU A 19 -21.29 18.91 3.22
CA LEU A 19 -19.96 18.42 2.84
C LEU A 19 -19.21 19.45 1.98
N LEU A 20 -19.86 20.04 0.98
CA LEU A 20 -19.25 21.08 0.15
C LEU A 20 -18.92 22.35 0.95
N PHE A 21 -19.80 22.75 1.88
CA PHE A 21 -19.52 23.88 2.76
C PHE A 21 -18.26 23.63 3.61
N VAL A 22 -18.14 22.47 4.23
CA VAL A 22 -16.94 22.09 5.01
C VAL A 22 -15.68 22.14 4.14
N ARG A 23 -15.75 21.69 2.89
CA ARG A 23 -14.60 21.76 1.96
C ARG A 23 -14.22 23.18 1.59
N ILE A 24 -15.20 24.08 1.44
CA ILE A 24 -14.91 25.50 1.22
C ILE A 24 -14.21 26.08 2.45
N CYS A 25 -14.69 25.77 3.66
CA CYS A 25 -14.03 26.19 4.90
C CYS A 25 -12.59 25.65 4.97
N PHE A 26 -12.37 24.36 4.64
CA PHE A 26 -11.04 23.76 4.60
C PHE A 26 -10.14 24.45 3.56
N ALA A 27 -10.65 24.69 2.35
CA ALA A 27 -9.89 25.34 1.29
C ALA A 27 -9.46 26.75 1.70
N VAL A 28 -10.37 27.53 2.29
CA VAL A 28 -10.08 28.90 2.78
C VAL A 28 -9.05 28.88 3.91
N ALA A 29 -9.13 27.90 4.82
CA ALA A 29 -8.25 27.83 5.99
C ALA A 29 -6.84 27.32 5.65
N PHE A 30 -6.70 26.35 4.73
CA PHE A 30 -5.48 25.57 4.59
C PHE A 30 -4.86 25.58 3.18
N VAL A 31 -5.57 26.04 2.14
CA VAL A 31 -5.04 26.03 0.77
C VAL A 31 -4.66 27.46 0.34
N PRO A 32 -3.37 27.76 0.15
CA PRO A 32 -2.97 29.10 -0.33
C PRO A 32 -3.58 29.42 -1.71
N MET A 33 -4.08 30.63 -1.89
CA MET A 33 -4.69 31.05 -3.16
C MET A 33 -3.72 30.96 -4.34
N SER A 34 -2.41 31.15 -4.10
CA SER A 34 -1.36 30.95 -5.10
C SER A 34 -1.28 29.51 -5.61
N VAL A 35 -1.56 28.53 -4.74
CA VAL A 35 -1.60 27.10 -5.11
C VAL A 35 -2.80 26.83 -6.00
N ILE A 36 -3.97 27.39 -5.68
CA ILE A 36 -5.18 27.25 -6.51
C ILE A 36 -4.95 27.88 -7.89
N SER A 37 -4.47 29.12 -7.92
CA SER A 37 -4.29 29.86 -9.18
C SER A 37 -3.24 29.25 -10.12
N SER A 38 -2.20 28.64 -9.57
CA SER A 38 -1.16 27.97 -10.36
C SER A 38 -1.55 26.56 -10.82
N ASN A 39 -2.69 26.00 -10.34
CA ASN A 39 -3.13 24.62 -10.64
C ASN A 39 -4.56 24.54 -11.18
N LEU A 40 -5.04 25.57 -11.89
CA LEU A 40 -6.42 25.61 -12.41
C LEU A 40 -6.80 24.40 -13.28
N SER A 41 -5.86 23.86 -14.03
CA SER A 41 -6.06 22.68 -14.88
C SER A 41 -6.41 21.42 -14.09
N VAL A 42 -6.05 21.35 -12.79
CA VAL A 42 -6.31 20.21 -11.91
C VAL A 42 -7.72 20.26 -11.30
N LEU A 43 -8.33 21.44 -11.20
CA LEU A 43 -9.60 21.64 -10.51
C LEU A 43 -10.75 20.76 -10.99
N PRO A 44 -10.95 20.50 -12.30
CA PRO A 44 -12.02 19.59 -12.75
C PRO A 44 -11.84 18.18 -12.20
N ARG A 45 -10.61 17.64 -12.20
CA ARG A 45 -10.28 16.32 -11.65
C ARG A 45 -10.45 16.30 -10.13
N LEU A 46 -9.99 17.34 -9.44
CA LEU A 46 -10.15 17.52 -8.00
C LEU A 46 -11.63 17.49 -7.64
N PHE A 47 -12.47 18.31 -8.30
CA PHE A 47 -13.90 18.38 -8.03
C PHE A 47 -14.62 17.05 -8.32
N PHE A 48 -14.27 16.37 -9.40
CA PHE A 48 -14.83 15.04 -9.71
C PHE A 48 -14.52 14.02 -8.61
N ASN A 49 -13.25 13.92 -8.18
CA ASN A 49 -12.87 12.97 -7.14
C ASN A 49 -13.48 13.34 -5.78
N LEU A 50 -13.47 14.60 -5.41
CA LEU A 50 -14.11 15.11 -4.21
C LEU A 50 -15.60 14.67 -4.13
N LEU A 51 -16.35 14.84 -5.23
CA LEU A 51 -17.74 14.39 -5.28
C LEU A 51 -17.89 12.88 -5.11
N ARG A 52 -16.95 12.06 -5.60
CA ARG A 52 -16.98 10.60 -5.40
C ARG A 52 -16.94 10.24 -3.92
N PHE A 53 -16.06 10.88 -3.14
CA PHE A 53 -15.97 10.66 -1.69
C PHE A 53 -17.25 11.10 -0.97
N ASP A 54 -17.83 12.22 -1.39
CA ASP A 54 -19.05 12.75 -0.76
C ASP A 54 -20.28 11.92 -1.12
N VAL A 55 -20.42 11.51 -2.38
CA VAL A 55 -21.48 10.60 -2.83
C VAL A 55 -21.41 9.26 -2.10
N GLN A 56 -20.20 8.75 -1.83
CA GLN A 56 -20.04 7.52 -1.06
C GLN A 56 -20.62 7.66 0.37
N VAL A 57 -20.33 8.75 1.06
CA VAL A 57 -20.89 9.02 2.40
C VAL A 57 -22.42 9.16 2.32
N ILE A 58 -22.93 9.92 1.35
CA ILE A 58 -24.37 10.07 1.14
C ILE A 58 -25.03 8.70 0.93
N CYS A 59 -24.45 7.83 0.11
CA CYS A 59 -25.00 6.50 -0.12
C CYS A 59 -24.98 5.62 1.13
N TYR A 60 -23.94 5.68 1.97
CA TYR A 60 -23.96 5.01 3.28
C TYR A 60 -25.09 5.53 4.18
N VAL A 61 -25.26 6.83 4.26
CA VAL A 61 -26.32 7.46 5.06
C VAL A 61 -27.70 7.08 4.54
N LEU A 62 -27.88 6.92 3.25
CA LEU A 62 -29.17 6.56 2.65
C LEU A 62 -29.58 5.10 2.84
N LEU A 63 -28.68 4.19 3.20
CA LEU A 63 -29.00 2.76 3.31
C LEU A 63 -30.17 2.50 4.26
N LEU A 64 -30.06 2.98 5.51
CA LEU A 64 -31.06 2.74 6.54
C LEU A 64 -32.43 3.39 6.22
N PRO A 65 -32.50 4.69 5.84
CA PRO A 65 -33.78 5.31 5.44
C PRO A 65 -34.41 4.65 4.21
N THR A 66 -33.60 4.20 3.26
CA THR A 66 -34.09 3.48 2.08
C THR A 66 -34.69 2.14 2.46
N ALA A 67 -33.96 1.31 3.22
CA ALA A 67 -34.46 0.01 3.69
C ALA A 67 -35.78 0.16 4.46
N LEU A 68 -35.84 1.11 5.41
CA LEU A 68 -37.03 1.35 6.18
C LEU A 68 -38.21 1.84 5.30
N THR A 69 -37.90 2.70 4.31
CA THR A 69 -38.92 3.17 3.35
C THR A 69 -39.50 2.00 2.54
N PHE A 70 -38.65 1.08 2.04
CA PHE A 70 -39.12 -0.10 1.30
C PHE A 70 -40.02 -0.98 2.18
N ILE A 71 -39.58 -1.31 3.40
CA ILE A 71 -40.32 -2.17 4.34
C ILE A 71 -41.68 -1.56 4.65
N LEU A 72 -41.75 -0.28 5.04
CA LEU A 72 -42.98 0.36 5.48
C LEU A 72 -43.95 0.64 4.33
N VAL A 73 -43.43 0.93 3.13
CA VAL A 73 -44.29 1.10 1.94
C VAL A 73 -44.96 -0.22 1.52
N VAL A 74 -44.30 -1.36 1.71
CA VAL A 74 -44.89 -2.70 1.47
C VAL A 74 -46.02 -2.98 2.43
N LEU A 75 -45.93 -2.54 3.69
CA LEU A 75 -46.95 -2.75 4.73
C LEU A 75 -48.29 -2.01 4.44
N ARG A 76 -48.28 -0.96 3.61
CA ARG A 76 -49.45 -0.16 3.14
C ARG A 76 -50.39 0.30 4.26
N LYS A 77 -49.89 0.57 5.47
CA LYS A 77 -50.67 1.05 6.61
C LYS A 77 -50.79 2.57 6.63
N PRO A 78 -51.92 3.19 7.06
CA PRO A 78 -52.08 4.64 7.08
C PRO A 78 -51.06 5.42 7.91
N TRP A 79 -50.50 4.80 8.93
CA TRP A 79 -49.50 5.41 9.86
C TRP A 79 -48.06 5.42 9.30
N THR A 80 -47.79 4.63 8.25
CA THR A 80 -46.41 4.44 7.74
C THR A 80 -45.73 5.75 7.31
N ASP A 81 -46.47 6.63 6.67
CA ASP A 81 -45.92 7.93 6.21
C ASP A 81 -45.58 8.88 7.39
N HIS A 82 -46.34 8.83 8.49
CA HIS A 82 -46.04 9.61 9.68
C HIS A 82 -44.79 9.10 10.38
N VAL A 83 -44.65 7.78 10.49
CA VAL A 83 -43.47 7.15 11.05
C VAL A 83 -42.24 7.48 10.21
N LEU A 84 -42.34 7.35 8.87
CA LEU A 84 -41.23 7.68 7.98
C LEU A 84 -40.81 9.15 8.07
N SER A 85 -41.77 10.08 8.15
CA SER A 85 -41.46 11.51 8.28
C SER A 85 -40.78 11.83 9.59
N ARG A 86 -41.28 11.30 10.74
CA ARG A 86 -40.63 11.47 12.04
C ARG A 86 -39.25 10.84 12.08
N PHE A 87 -39.12 9.61 11.53
CA PHE A 87 -37.83 8.93 11.44
C PHE A 87 -36.82 9.74 10.63
N ARG A 88 -37.18 10.21 9.42
CA ARG A 88 -36.28 11.02 8.58
C ARG A 88 -35.89 12.31 9.27
N LEU A 89 -36.83 13.01 9.91
CA LEU A 89 -36.54 14.24 10.67
C LEU A 89 -35.46 13.98 11.73
N ILE A 90 -35.62 12.97 12.58
CA ILE A 90 -34.69 12.66 13.66
C ILE A 90 -33.37 12.15 13.07
N TYR A 91 -33.42 11.19 12.15
CA TYR A 91 -32.25 10.56 11.57
C TYR A 91 -31.34 11.55 10.84
N PHE A 92 -31.89 12.33 9.91
CA PHE A 92 -31.07 13.29 9.16
C PHE A 92 -30.61 14.47 10.01
N SER A 93 -31.34 14.84 11.06
CA SER A 93 -30.88 15.81 12.05
C SER A 93 -29.65 15.30 12.82
N ILE A 94 -29.71 14.06 13.32
CA ILE A 94 -28.58 13.44 14.03
C ILE A 94 -27.37 13.29 13.09
N VAL A 95 -27.59 12.76 11.89
CA VAL A 95 -26.51 12.56 10.90
C VAL A 95 -25.85 13.89 10.52
N SER A 96 -26.64 14.96 10.29
CA SER A 96 -26.08 16.28 9.94
C SER A 96 -25.23 16.85 11.09
N VAL A 97 -25.68 16.72 12.33
CA VAL A 97 -24.92 17.14 13.50
C VAL A 97 -23.61 16.35 13.61
N LEU A 98 -23.66 15.02 13.46
CA LEU A 98 -22.47 14.16 13.51
C LEU A 98 -21.48 14.49 12.38
N LEU A 99 -21.95 14.75 11.16
CA LEU A 99 -21.09 15.15 10.05
C LEU A 99 -20.36 16.46 10.35
N LEU A 100 -21.04 17.45 10.90
CA LEU A 100 -20.44 18.71 11.28
C LEU A 100 -19.41 18.54 12.42
N ILE A 101 -19.74 17.73 13.44
CA ILE A 101 -18.80 17.42 14.55
C ILE A 101 -17.54 16.73 14.02
N ILE A 102 -17.69 15.64 13.24
CA ILE A 102 -16.55 14.90 12.71
C ILE A 102 -15.70 15.81 11.82
N SER A 103 -16.32 16.67 11.00
CA SER A 103 -15.61 17.59 10.14
C SER A 103 -14.88 18.70 10.93
N GLY A 104 -15.49 19.21 12.00
CA GLY A 104 -14.84 20.20 12.90
C GLY A 104 -13.62 19.59 13.59
N ILE A 105 -13.75 18.37 14.13
CA ILE A 105 -12.64 17.63 14.72
C ILE A 105 -11.51 17.41 13.71
N ASP A 106 -11.85 17.03 12.47
CA ASP A 106 -10.86 16.79 11.42
C ASP A 106 -10.13 18.08 11.01
N MET A 107 -10.83 19.22 10.94
CA MET A 107 -10.22 20.52 10.67
C MET A 107 -9.29 20.95 11.82
N GLY A 108 -9.70 20.77 13.09
CA GLY A 108 -8.86 21.04 14.25
C GLY A 108 -7.62 20.13 14.28
N PHE A 109 -7.78 18.85 13.96
CA PHE A 109 -6.68 17.92 13.85
C PHE A 109 -5.71 18.32 12.71
N TYR A 110 -6.25 18.75 11.56
CA TYR A 110 -5.43 19.20 10.44
C TYR A 110 -4.64 20.48 10.77
N ALA A 111 -5.24 21.41 11.49
CA ALA A 111 -4.56 22.65 11.94
C ALA A 111 -3.31 22.37 12.78
N ASN A 112 -3.35 21.32 13.62
CA ASN A 112 -2.23 20.99 14.51
C ASN A 112 -1.22 20.03 13.90
N PHE A 113 -1.68 19.05 13.11
CA PHE A 113 -0.84 17.95 12.61
C PHE A 113 -0.56 18.02 11.11
N ASN A 114 -1.11 19.02 10.41
CA ASN A 114 -1.02 19.16 8.95
C ASN A 114 -1.40 17.87 8.20
N SER A 115 -2.34 17.11 8.78
CA SER A 115 -2.91 15.86 8.25
C SER A 115 -4.33 15.66 8.75
N HIS A 116 -5.17 15.00 7.95
CA HIS A 116 -6.50 14.57 8.39
C HIS A 116 -6.43 13.58 9.55
N ILE A 117 -7.59 13.34 10.19
CA ILE A 117 -7.74 12.29 11.20
C ILE A 117 -7.07 11.01 10.71
N ASN A 118 -6.12 10.52 11.48
CA ASN A 118 -5.38 9.29 11.27
C ASN A 118 -5.35 8.45 12.56
N LEU A 119 -4.50 7.43 12.59
CA LEU A 119 -4.45 6.53 13.73
C LEU A 119 -4.12 7.24 15.05
N THR A 120 -3.26 8.28 15.04
CA THR A 120 -2.87 9.05 16.23
C THR A 120 -4.08 9.70 16.93
N PHE A 121 -5.17 9.97 16.19
CA PHE A 121 -6.42 10.45 16.79
C PHE A 121 -6.95 9.50 17.89
N PHE A 122 -6.75 8.20 17.74
CA PHE A 122 -7.21 7.23 18.74
C PHE A 122 -6.29 7.13 19.94
N ASP A 123 -5.03 7.58 19.83
CA ASP A 123 -4.07 7.56 20.93
C ASP A 123 -4.45 8.60 22.01
N PHE A 124 -5.05 9.72 21.60
CA PHE A 124 -5.59 10.70 22.54
C PHE A 124 -6.61 10.13 23.54
N PHE A 125 -7.34 9.09 23.15
CA PHE A 125 -8.28 8.42 24.06
C PHE A 125 -7.59 7.49 25.06
N ASN A 126 -6.33 7.14 24.83
CA ASN A 126 -5.54 6.28 25.73
C ASN A 126 -4.88 7.10 26.86
N GLU A 127 -4.65 8.40 26.67
CA GLU A 127 -4.02 9.30 27.65
C GLU A 127 -4.97 9.76 28.77
N GLY A 128 -6.25 9.41 28.68
CA GLY A 128 -7.29 9.75 29.63
C GLY A 128 -8.18 10.90 29.15
N PRO A 129 -9.53 10.73 29.21
CA PRO A 129 -10.47 11.69 28.64
C PRO A 129 -10.44 13.06 29.32
N MET A 130 -10.00 13.15 30.58
CA MET A 130 -9.96 14.40 31.31
C MET A 130 -8.81 15.30 30.89
N SER A 131 -7.62 14.74 30.64
CA SER A 131 -6.47 15.49 30.12
C SER A 131 -6.75 16.03 28.71
N LEU A 132 -7.41 15.24 27.88
CA LEU A 132 -7.83 15.66 26.56
C LEU A 132 -8.81 16.83 26.61
N ILE A 133 -9.84 16.75 27.47
CA ILE A 133 -10.81 17.85 27.64
C ILE A 133 -10.12 19.12 28.12
N GLN A 134 -9.20 18.99 29.06
CA GLN A 134 -8.45 20.13 29.60
C GLN A 134 -7.56 20.77 28.52
N THR A 135 -6.80 19.99 27.75
CA THR A 135 -5.96 20.47 26.65
C THR A 135 -6.81 21.18 25.58
N VAL A 136 -7.93 20.57 25.19
CA VAL A 136 -8.84 21.18 24.21
C VAL A 136 -9.40 22.50 24.74
N TRP A 137 -9.74 22.57 26.02
CA TRP A 137 -10.27 23.80 26.64
C TRP A 137 -9.23 24.91 26.74
N GLU A 138 -7.99 24.57 27.06
CA GLU A 138 -6.89 25.54 27.24
C GLU A 138 -6.29 26.04 25.91
N GLU A 139 -6.19 25.16 24.91
CA GLU A 139 -5.51 25.49 23.64
C GLU A 139 -6.46 25.96 22.54
N TYR A 140 -7.76 25.61 22.61
CA TYR A 140 -8.75 25.97 21.60
C TYR A 140 -9.73 27.02 22.12
N HIS A 141 -10.17 27.88 21.23
CA HIS A 141 -11.20 28.90 21.54
C HIS A 141 -12.61 28.25 21.59
N CYS A 142 -12.81 27.26 22.46
CA CYS A 142 -14.00 26.41 22.52
C CYS A 142 -15.33 27.18 22.50
N VAL A 143 -15.39 28.35 23.12
CA VAL A 143 -16.61 29.19 23.14
C VAL A 143 -16.95 29.70 21.74
N TYR A 144 -15.95 30.25 21.02
CA TYR A 144 -16.15 30.77 19.66
C TYR A 144 -16.48 29.62 18.68
N GLU A 145 -15.81 28.48 18.82
CA GLU A 145 -16.09 27.29 18.02
C GLU A 145 -17.48 26.73 18.28
N ALA A 146 -17.94 26.69 19.53
CA ALA A 146 -19.30 26.29 19.87
C ALA A 146 -20.36 27.24 19.30
N ILE A 147 -20.11 28.56 19.33
CA ILE A 147 -21.01 29.56 18.71
C ILE A 147 -21.06 29.36 17.20
N ALA A 148 -19.91 29.22 16.54
CA ALA A 148 -19.82 28.98 15.09
C ALA A 148 -20.55 27.67 14.72
N PHE A 149 -20.36 26.60 15.48
CA PHE A 149 -21.03 25.33 15.31
C PHE A 149 -22.56 25.48 15.41
N LEU A 150 -23.06 26.21 16.40
CA LEU A 150 -24.51 26.46 16.56
C LEU A 150 -25.06 27.30 15.41
N LEU A 151 -24.33 28.34 14.95
CA LEU A 151 -24.73 29.18 13.82
C LEU A 151 -24.84 28.40 12.50
N ILE A 152 -24.03 27.36 12.31
CA ILE A 152 -24.10 26.50 11.14
C ILE A 152 -25.18 25.42 11.32
N THR A 153 -25.25 24.82 12.49
CA THR A 153 -26.13 23.67 12.74
C THR A 153 -27.62 24.06 12.74
N LEU A 154 -27.97 25.20 13.35
CA LEU A 154 -29.35 25.61 13.49
C LEU A 154 -30.08 25.84 12.16
N PRO A 155 -29.51 26.53 11.14
CA PRO A 155 -30.11 26.65 9.80
C PRO A 155 -30.32 25.30 9.13
N VAL A 156 -29.36 24.37 9.28
CA VAL A 156 -29.47 22.99 8.73
C VAL A 156 -30.65 22.25 9.33
N LEU A 157 -30.80 22.28 10.68
CA LEU A 157 -31.93 21.62 11.37
C LEU A 157 -33.26 22.23 10.98
N LEU A 158 -33.33 23.58 10.85
CA LEU A 158 -34.53 24.28 10.38
C LEU A 158 -34.88 23.89 8.95
N LEU A 159 -33.90 23.74 8.06
CA LEU A 159 -34.09 23.30 6.69
C LEU A 159 -34.65 21.84 6.63
N ILE A 160 -34.06 20.91 7.38
CA ILE A 160 -34.52 19.51 7.50
C ILE A 160 -35.96 19.48 7.99
N ARG A 161 -36.28 20.27 9.05
CA ARG A 161 -37.64 20.40 9.58
C ARG A 161 -38.61 20.97 8.51
N LYS A 162 -38.22 22.01 7.78
CA LYS A 162 -39.03 22.61 6.68
C LYS A 162 -39.36 21.58 5.59
N ILE A 163 -38.35 20.78 5.17
CA ILE A 163 -38.50 19.69 4.20
C ILE A 163 -39.60 18.70 4.68
N GLU A 164 -39.57 18.26 5.93
CA GLU A 164 -40.53 17.28 6.44
C GLU A 164 -41.91 17.92 6.73
N LEU A 165 -41.98 19.18 7.18
CA LEU A 165 -43.26 19.87 7.36
C LEU A 165 -44.02 20.14 6.05
N SER A 166 -43.32 20.41 4.94
CA SER A 166 -43.90 20.51 3.61
C SER A 166 -44.62 19.22 3.16
N ASN A 167 -44.23 18.08 3.73
CA ASN A 167 -44.86 16.79 3.54
C ASN A 167 -46.30 16.77 4.15
N LEU A 168 -46.46 17.37 5.32
CA LEU A 168 -47.74 17.37 6.07
C LEU A 168 -48.80 18.33 5.45
N SER A 169 -48.35 19.47 4.92
CA SER A 169 -49.24 20.46 4.28
C SER A 169 -49.73 20.02 2.91
N SER A 170 -48.90 19.34 2.12
CA SER A 170 -49.25 18.80 0.81
C SER A 170 -50.36 17.73 0.84
N ARG A 171 -50.66 17.15 2.00
CA ARG A 171 -51.71 16.16 2.18
C ARG A 171 -53.15 16.76 2.15
N ARG A 172 -53.29 17.99 2.60
CA ARG A 172 -54.65 18.64 2.64
C ARG A 172 -55.19 18.99 1.27
N SER A 173 -54.31 19.13 0.25
CA SER A 173 -54.69 19.55 -1.11
C SER A 173 -54.88 18.41 -2.13
N VAL A 174 -54.38 17.19 -1.86
CA VAL A 174 -54.34 16.10 -2.86
C VAL A 174 -55.47 15.07 -2.68
N GLN A 175 -56.33 15.21 -1.68
CA GLN A 175 -57.43 14.26 -1.44
C GLN A 175 -58.58 14.40 -2.43
N SER A 176 -58.57 15.38 -3.37
CA SER A 176 -59.68 15.70 -4.26
C SER A 176 -59.48 15.36 -5.76
N SER A 177 -58.37 14.77 -6.20
CA SER A 177 -58.14 14.55 -7.63
C SER A 177 -57.32 13.28 -7.93
N TYR A 178 -57.94 12.13 -7.89
CA TYR A 178 -57.42 10.93 -8.57
C TYR A 178 -58.53 10.22 -9.35
N GLY A 179 -58.63 10.56 -10.64
CA GLY A 179 -59.31 9.78 -11.67
C GLY A 179 -58.50 8.52 -12.01
N ARG A 180 -59.20 7.46 -12.28
CA ARG A 180 -58.73 6.06 -12.44
C ARG A 180 -58.21 5.73 -13.84
N GLU A 181 -57.36 6.51 -14.48
CA GLU A 181 -56.80 6.10 -15.79
C GLU A 181 -55.33 6.48 -15.94
N SER A 182 -54.44 5.60 -15.50
CA SER A 182 -53.07 5.44 -16.07
C SER A 182 -52.21 4.40 -15.33
N SER A 183 -52.75 3.24 -15.02
CA SER A 183 -52.16 2.30 -14.06
C SER A 183 -50.88 1.60 -14.55
N ARG A 184 -50.78 1.20 -15.81
CA ARG A 184 -49.70 0.31 -16.30
C ARG A 184 -48.42 1.06 -16.68
N ARG A 185 -48.52 2.20 -17.33
CA ARG A 185 -47.36 3.03 -17.75
C ARG A 185 -46.67 3.68 -16.55
N ASN A 186 -47.44 4.08 -15.54
CA ASN A 186 -46.93 4.65 -14.29
C ASN A 186 -46.20 3.59 -13.43
N SER A 187 -46.63 2.33 -13.48
CA SER A 187 -45.98 1.24 -12.74
C SER A 187 -44.60 0.87 -13.33
N ILE A 188 -44.48 0.86 -14.68
CA ILE A 188 -43.21 0.62 -15.37
C ILE A 188 -42.19 1.74 -15.08
N ASN A 189 -42.66 3.00 -15.17
CA ASN A 189 -41.79 4.15 -14.86
C ASN A 189 -41.33 4.14 -13.40
N LEU A 190 -42.19 3.76 -12.45
CA LEU A 190 -41.80 3.63 -11.04
C LEU A 190 -40.75 2.51 -10.82
N LEU A 191 -40.95 1.36 -11.48
CA LEU A 191 -40.00 0.26 -11.41
C LEU A 191 -38.60 0.68 -11.94
N LEU A 192 -38.60 1.39 -13.08
CA LEU A 192 -37.35 1.91 -13.68
C LEU A 192 -36.67 2.90 -12.75
N ILE A 193 -37.40 3.83 -12.12
CA ILE A 193 -36.84 4.79 -11.16
C ILE A 193 -36.23 4.07 -9.93
N ILE A 194 -36.93 3.05 -9.42
CA ILE A 194 -36.39 2.24 -8.29
C ILE A 194 -35.11 1.51 -8.71
N LEU A 195 -35.10 0.91 -9.89
CA LEU A 195 -33.93 0.22 -10.41
C LEU A 195 -32.73 1.17 -10.55
N LEU A 196 -32.95 2.34 -11.17
CA LEU A 196 -31.90 3.36 -11.31
C LEU A 196 -31.39 3.86 -9.95
N TYR A 197 -32.30 4.02 -8.98
CA TYR A 197 -31.91 4.40 -7.62
C TYR A 197 -31.07 3.33 -6.92
N ILE A 198 -31.43 2.04 -7.07
CA ILE A 198 -30.63 0.93 -6.51
C ILE A 198 -29.26 0.88 -7.18
N VAL A 199 -29.18 1.03 -8.49
CA VAL A 199 -27.91 1.08 -9.24
C VAL A 199 -27.08 2.27 -8.77
N PHE A 200 -27.68 3.45 -8.60
CA PHE A 200 -27.01 4.63 -8.05
C PHE A 200 -26.43 4.34 -6.65
N LEU A 201 -27.22 3.74 -5.75
CA LEU A 201 -26.74 3.36 -4.43
C LEU A 201 -25.56 2.37 -4.49
N ALA A 202 -25.68 1.34 -5.34
CA ALA A 202 -24.62 0.33 -5.48
C ALA A 202 -23.30 0.95 -5.99
N ILE A 203 -23.37 1.79 -7.02
CA ILE A 203 -22.21 2.51 -7.55
C ILE A 203 -21.65 3.49 -6.52
N GLY A 204 -22.53 4.25 -5.86
CA GLY A 204 -22.11 5.24 -4.87
C GLY A 204 -21.49 4.62 -3.62
N LEU A 205 -22.01 3.50 -3.12
CA LEU A 205 -21.41 2.76 -2.00
C LEU A 205 -19.98 2.26 -2.34
N ARG A 206 -19.81 1.77 -3.58
CA ARG A 206 -18.50 1.38 -4.07
C ARG A 206 -17.60 2.60 -4.31
N GLY A 207 -18.18 3.77 -4.63
CA GLY A 207 -17.48 5.03 -4.96
C GLY A 207 -16.74 5.00 -6.29
N SER A 208 -16.90 3.93 -7.09
CA SER A 208 -16.21 3.75 -8.35
C SER A 208 -16.96 2.80 -9.28
N VAL A 209 -16.94 3.12 -10.58
CA VAL A 209 -17.37 2.22 -11.66
C VAL A 209 -16.21 1.40 -12.24
N TRP A 210 -14.98 1.70 -11.81
CA TRP A 210 -13.76 1.05 -12.27
C TRP A 210 -13.51 -0.27 -11.51
N ARG A 211 -12.42 -0.97 -11.87
CA ARG A 211 -12.04 -2.28 -11.29
C ARG A 211 -11.94 -2.24 -9.75
N PHE A 212 -11.35 -1.18 -9.20
CA PHE A 212 -11.18 -1.03 -7.75
C PHE A 212 -12.24 -0.10 -7.15
N PRO A 213 -12.70 -0.36 -5.91
CA PRO A 213 -13.52 0.60 -5.16
C PRO A 213 -12.72 1.88 -4.88
N LEU A 214 -13.41 2.92 -4.40
CA LEU A 214 -12.77 4.17 -4.00
C LEU A 214 -11.71 3.93 -2.91
N GLN A 215 -10.50 4.44 -3.16
CA GLN A 215 -9.33 4.28 -2.30
C GLN A 215 -8.69 5.63 -2.00
N ILE A 216 -7.72 5.66 -1.06
CA ILE A 216 -7.02 6.90 -0.71
C ILE A 216 -6.19 7.45 -1.88
N GLU A 217 -5.72 6.58 -2.77
CA GLU A 217 -4.98 6.95 -3.98
C GLU A 217 -5.80 7.80 -4.95
N ASP A 218 -7.13 7.71 -4.89
CA ASP A 218 -8.03 8.58 -5.67
C ASP A 218 -7.98 10.05 -5.21
N THR A 219 -7.39 10.34 -4.04
CA THR A 219 -7.18 11.72 -3.57
C THR A 219 -6.04 12.42 -4.29
N PHE A 220 -5.15 11.69 -4.96
CA PHE A 220 -3.97 12.24 -5.62
C PHE A 220 -4.31 12.85 -6.98
N VAL A 221 -4.66 14.10 -6.96
CA VAL A 221 -5.06 14.86 -8.17
C VAL A 221 -3.97 15.79 -8.66
N SER A 222 -3.02 16.17 -7.79
CA SER A 222 -1.99 17.15 -8.11
C SER A 222 -0.66 16.86 -7.38
N ASN A 223 0.37 17.66 -7.69
CA ASN A 223 1.66 17.66 -6.99
C ASN A 223 1.64 18.49 -5.69
N GLN A 224 0.50 19.06 -5.33
CA GLN A 224 0.34 19.91 -4.16
C GLN A 224 -0.43 19.13 -3.08
N LYS A 225 0.22 18.89 -1.94
CA LYS A 225 -0.38 18.17 -0.81
C LYS A 225 -1.73 18.76 -0.41
N THR A 226 -1.79 20.09 -0.24
CA THR A 226 -3.00 20.79 0.20
C THR A 226 -4.19 20.64 -0.76
N LEU A 227 -3.95 20.50 -2.09
CA LEU A 227 -5.01 20.19 -3.06
C LEU A 227 -5.46 18.74 -2.96
N ASN A 228 -4.55 17.81 -2.70
CA ASN A 228 -4.89 16.41 -2.51
C ASN A 228 -5.67 16.21 -1.20
N ASP A 229 -5.27 16.90 -0.14
CA ASP A 229 -5.95 16.85 1.16
C ASP A 229 -7.36 17.47 1.10
N LEU A 230 -7.66 18.32 0.13
CA LEU A 230 -9.02 18.82 -0.10
C LEU A 230 -9.98 17.73 -0.62
N VAL A 231 -9.47 16.63 -1.18
CA VAL A 231 -10.28 15.61 -1.86
C VAL A 231 -11.02 14.64 -0.91
N PRO A 232 -10.41 14.03 0.12
CA PRO A 232 -11.12 13.14 1.03
C PRO A 232 -12.04 13.93 1.97
N ASN A 233 -13.08 13.31 2.52
CA ASN A 233 -13.87 13.90 3.59
C ASN A 233 -13.53 13.27 4.95
N ALA A 234 -13.85 13.99 6.01
CA ALA A 234 -13.55 13.60 7.39
C ALA A 234 -14.10 12.21 7.76
N VAL A 235 -15.28 11.83 7.24
CA VAL A 235 -15.89 10.52 7.50
C VAL A 235 -15.08 9.39 6.89
N TYR A 236 -14.60 9.59 5.65
CA TYR A 236 -13.72 8.62 5.00
C TYR A 236 -12.40 8.46 5.78
N MET A 237 -11.80 9.57 6.20
CA MET A 237 -10.54 9.55 6.96
C MET A 237 -10.71 8.90 8.33
N LEU A 238 -11.78 9.18 9.05
CA LEU A 238 -12.12 8.51 10.30
C LEU A 238 -12.32 6.99 10.11
N LYS A 239 -13.04 6.58 9.04
CA LYS A 239 -13.22 5.16 8.69
C LYS A 239 -11.87 4.50 8.39
N LYS A 240 -10.98 5.18 7.63
CA LYS A 240 -9.63 4.69 7.33
C LYS A 240 -8.83 4.50 8.62
N ALA A 241 -8.77 5.51 9.48
CA ALA A 241 -8.07 5.46 10.76
C ALA A 241 -8.61 4.34 11.67
N TYR A 242 -9.94 4.16 11.73
CA TYR A 242 -10.55 3.05 12.48
C TYR A 242 -10.18 1.67 11.92
N LYS A 243 -10.13 1.52 10.59
CA LYS A 243 -9.68 0.28 9.94
C LYS A 243 -8.21 -0.01 10.30
N GLU A 244 -7.34 1.01 10.29
CA GLU A 244 -5.93 0.89 10.69
C GLU A 244 -5.82 0.44 12.15
N LYS A 245 -6.59 1.05 13.07
CA LYS A 245 -6.63 0.64 14.49
C LYS A 245 -7.06 -0.82 14.65
N ARG A 246 -8.05 -1.27 13.88
CA ARG A 246 -8.54 -2.67 13.95
C ARG A 246 -7.55 -3.67 13.39
N ASN A 247 -6.67 -3.25 12.49
CA ASN A 247 -5.63 -4.09 11.89
C ASN A 247 -4.42 -4.31 12.82
N ALA A 248 -4.45 -3.80 14.06
CA ALA A 248 -3.43 -4.11 15.05
C ALA A 248 -3.32 -5.63 15.23
N PHE A 249 -2.11 -6.15 15.06
CA PHE A 249 -1.85 -7.57 15.20
C PHE A 249 -1.91 -7.99 16.69
N LYS A 250 -2.36 -9.23 16.90
CA LYS A 250 -2.34 -9.84 18.25
C LYS A 250 -1.03 -10.59 18.45
N VAL A 251 -0.37 -10.31 19.56
CA VAL A 251 0.81 -11.07 19.99
C VAL A 251 0.34 -12.36 20.66
N GLU A 252 0.57 -13.50 20.01
CA GLU A 252 0.22 -14.81 20.53
C GLU A 252 1.16 -15.24 21.67
N ASN A 253 0.69 -16.13 22.52
CA ASN A 253 1.51 -16.70 23.58
C ASN A 253 2.49 -17.73 23.00
N THR A 254 3.66 -17.88 23.64
CA THR A 254 4.68 -18.83 23.18
C THR A 254 4.17 -20.27 23.15
N SER A 255 3.31 -20.67 24.09
CA SER A 255 2.71 -22.01 24.13
C SER A 255 1.81 -22.27 22.92
N ASP A 256 1.01 -21.27 22.51
CA ASP A 256 0.11 -21.38 21.37
C ASP A 256 0.91 -21.48 20.07
N LEU A 257 1.97 -20.68 19.95
CA LEU A 257 2.90 -20.75 18.80
C LEU A 257 3.62 -22.09 18.72
N LEU A 258 4.08 -22.65 19.85
CA LEU A 258 4.70 -24.00 19.87
C LEU A 258 3.74 -25.05 19.34
N ASN A 259 2.48 -25.03 19.77
CA ASN A 259 1.44 -25.95 19.30
C ASN A 259 1.15 -25.76 17.80
N GLN A 260 1.00 -24.51 17.34
CA GLN A 260 0.76 -24.18 15.94
C GLN A 260 1.87 -24.69 15.02
N TYR A 261 3.14 -24.45 15.41
CA TYR A 261 4.32 -24.86 14.64
C TYR A 261 4.75 -26.31 14.93
N LYS A 262 4.05 -27.04 15.79
CA LYS A 262 4.30 -28.44 16.15
C LYS A 262 5.70 -28.72 16.74
N PHE A 263 6.19 -27.80 17.59
CA PHE A 263 7.41 -27.97 18.36
C PHE A 263 7.10 -28.29 19.82
N LYS A 264 7.91 -29.16 20.42
CA LYS A 264 7.78 -29.50 21.87
C LYS A 264 8.31 -28.39 22.77
N SER A 265 9.32 -27.64 22.30
CA SER A 265 9.94 -26.56 23.03
C SER A 265 10.65 -25.55 22.12
N LEU A 266 10.91 -24.35 22.63
CA LEU A 266 11.75 -23.38 21.93
C LEU A 266 13.17 -23.87 21.71
N GLN A 267 13.72 -24.68 22.64
CA GLN A 267 15.06 -25.26 22.51
C GLN A 267 15.14 -26.18 21.29
N GLU A 268 14.11 -26.98 21.03
CA GLU A 268 14.06 -27.82 19.83
C GLU A 268 14.12 -26.99 18.54
N ALA A 269 13.36 -25.90 18.48
CA ALA A 269 13.40 -25.00 17.32
C ALA A 269 14.77 -24.29 17.18
N LEU A 270 15.39 -23.89 18.29
CA LEU A 270 16.74 -23.32 18.32
C LEU A 270 17.78 -24.34 17.83
N ASP A 271 17.70 -25.59 18.29
CA ASP A 271 18.65 -26.65 17.88
C ASP A 271 18.54 -26.93 16.37
N ILE A 272 17.34 -27.00 15.84
CA ILE A 272 17.12 -27.17 14.39
C ILE A 272 17.67 -25.96 13.62
N TYR A 273 17.31 -24.74 14.02
CA TYR A 273 17.67 -23.55 13.26
C TYR A 273 19.15 -23.20 13.34
N THR A 274 19.78 -23.38 14.51
CA THR A 274 21.18 -23.00 14.75
C THR A 274 22.16 -24.16 14.67
N GLY A 275 21.70 -25.40 14.47
CA GLY A 275 22.52 -26.61 14.54
C GLY A 275 23.06 -26.87 15.94
N GLY A 276 22.29 -26.53 16.98
CA GLY A 276 22.64 -26.72 18.38
C GLY A 276 23.64 -25.71 18.95
N LYS A 277 23.97 -24.65 18.20
CA LYS A 277 24.98 -23.63 18.62
C LYS A 277 24.45 -22.65 19.68
N VAL A 278 23.12 -22.50 19.80
CA VAL A 278 22.50 -21.59 20.76
C VAL A 278 21.70 -22.38 21.77
N ARG A 279 21.93 -22.10 23.04
CA ARG A 279 21.21 -22.70 24.18
C ARG A 279 20.37 -21.65 24.89
N MET A 280 19.17 -22.03 25.32
CA MET A 280 18.37 -21.20 26.21
C MET A 280 19.03 -21.09 27.58
N VAL A 281 19.22 -19.88 28.06
CA VAL A 281 19.63 -19.61 29.45
C VAL A 281 18.34 -19.41 30.26
N LYS A 282 18.32 -19.94 31.48
CA LYS A 282 17.16 -19.82 32.37
C LYS A 282 16.80 -18.33 32.57
N ASN A 283 15.58 -17.98 32.29
CA ASN A 283 15.02 -16.61 32.35
C ASN A 283 15.55 -15.57 31.35
N ASP A 284 16.28 -15.97 30.29
CA ASP A 284 16.75 -15.04 29.27
C ASP A 284 16.50 -15.58 27.83
N THR A 285 15.22 -15.79 27.55
CA THR A 285 14.77 -16.25 26.23
C THR A 285 15.10 -15.23 25.13
N LEU A 286 14.98 -13.92 25.42
CA LEU A 286 15.20 -12.87 24.44
C LEU A 286 16.65 -12.86 23.92
N THR A 287 17.64 -13.00 24.80
CA THR A 287 19.06 -13.08 24.41
C THR A 287 19.35 -14.32 23.55
N ALA A 288 18.80 -15.50 23.90
CA ALA A 288 18.96 -16.69 23.07
C ALA A 288 18.39 -16.49 21.66
N LEU A 289 17.19 -15.88 21.55
CA LEU A 289 16.58 -15.54 20.26
C LEU A 289 17.40 -14.50 19.49
N GLN A 290 17.96 -13.52 20.18
CA GLN A 290 18.87 -12.56 19.55
C GLN A 290 20.14 -13.21 19.01
N HIS A 291 20.72 -14.18 19.71
CA HIS A 291 21.88 -14.93 19.22
C HIS A 291 21.54 -15.82 18.02
N ALA A 292 20.31 -16.33 17.96
CA ALA A 292 19.85 -17.17 16.85
C ALA A 292 19.52 -16.34 15.58
N LEU A 293 18.84 -15.21 15.75
CA LEU A 293 18.23 -14.44 14.66
C LEU A 293 19.10 -13.27 14.16
N PHE A 294 20.12 -12.87 14.92
CA PHE A 294 21.04 -11.81 14.49
C PHE A 294 22.42 -12.37 14.19
N ALA A 295 23.05 -11.81 13.19
CA ALA A 295 24.46 -12.07 12.90
C ALA A 295 25.28 -10.79 13.08
N ARG A 296 26.58 -10.94 13.28
CA ARG A 296 27.53 -9.83 13.35
C ARG A 296 28.56 -9.98 12.25
N VAL A 297 28.81 -8.91 11.51
CA VAL A 297 29.93 -8.81 10.59
C VAL A 297 31.11 -8.24 11.37
N GLY A 298 32.27 -8.89 11.30
CA GLY A 298 33.50 -8.39 11.90
C GLY A 298 34.07 -7.18 11.16
N ASP A 299 35.18 -6.64 11.66
CA ASP A 299 35.87 -5.48 11.07
C ASP A 299 36.88 -5.88 9.94
N SER A 300 36.64 -7.03 9.31
CA SER A 300 37.57 -7.59 8.32
C SER A 300 37.54 -6.94 6.93
N LEU A 301 36.70 -5.91 6.70
CA LEU A 301 36.65 -5.20 5.43
C LEU A 301 37.91 -4.37 5.19
N LYS A 302 38.92 -4.97 4.59
CA LYS A 302 40.11 -4.27 4.05
C LYS A 302 39.77 -3.38 2.85
N GLN A 303 38.56 -3.50 2.29
CA GLN A 303 38.13 -2.84 1.05
C GLN A 303 37.23 -1.64 1.35
N ARG A 304 37.16 -0.71 0.40
CA ARG A 304 36.28 0.45 0.43
C ARG A 304 34.81 -0.02 0.38
N GLN A 305 33.98 0.45 1.31
CA GLN A 305 32.55 0.16 1.29
C GLN A 305 31.90 0.72 0.01
N PRO A 306 31.06 -0.05 -0.72
CA PRO A 306 30.30 0.43 -1.85
C PRO A 306 29.03 1.17 -1.45
N ASN A 307 28.42 1.92 -2.35
CA ASN A 307 27.00 2.21 -2.26
C ASN A 307 26.20 0.92 -2.48
N ILE A 308 25.02 0.84 -1.88
CA ILE A 308 24.11 -0.30 -2.03
C ILE A 308 22.79 0.21 -2.64
N VAL A 309 22.39 -0.40 -3.72
CA VAL A 309 21.08 -0.15 -4.35
C VAL A 309 20.32 -1.45 -4.43
N ILE A 310 19.06 -1.46 -3.95
CA ILE A 310 18.15 -2.59 -4.03
C ILE A 310 16.90 -2.13 -4.78
N ILE A 311 16.66 -2.67 -5.98
CA ILE A 311 15.47 -2.38 -6.78
C ILE A 311 14.50 -3.54 -6.67
N TYR A 312 13.32 -3.26 -6.13
CA TYR A 312 12.15 -4.12 -6.22
C TYR A 312 11.31 -3.70 -7.42
N SER A 313 11.25 -4.58 -8.39
CA SER A 313 10.56 -4.37 -9.67
C SER A 313 9.15 -4.93 -9.57
N GLU A 314 8.14 -4.10 -9.77
CA GLU A 314 6.73 -4.49 -9.75
C GLU A 314 6.47 -5.69 -10.67
N SER A 315 6.02 -6.80 -10.08
CA SER A 315 5.59 -8.02 -10.79
C SER A 315 6.57 -8.54 -11.86
N TRP A 316 7.89 -8.41 -11.63
CA TRP A 316 8.93 -8.78 -12.59
C TRP A 316 9.15 -10.29 -12.62
N SER A 317 8.41 -10.97 -13.50
CA SER A 317 8.32 -12.43 -13.59
C SER A 317 9.57 -13.07 -14.18
N ASN A 318 10.11 -14.04 -13.46
CA ASN A 318 11.22 -14.87 -13.97
C ASN A 318 10.81 -15.78 -15.15
N TYR A 319 9.54 -16.23 -15.21
CA TYR A 319 9.06 -17.10 -16.28
C TYR A 319 9.05 -16.41 -17.64
N LEU A 320 8.68 -15.14 -17.71
CA LEU A 320 8.55 -14.41 -18.98
C LEU A 320 9.86 -14.29 -19.78
N PHE A 321 11.01 -14.35 -19.11
CA PHE A 321 12.31 -14.40 -19.79
C PHE A 321 12.50 -15.69 -20.63
N ASN A 322 11.77 -16.79 -20.30
CA ASN A 322 11.81 -18.01 -21.08
C ASN A 322 11.03 -17.88 -22.40
N LEU A 323 10.25 -16.82 -22.56
CA LEU A 323 9.43 -16.59 -23.75
C LEU A 323 10.15 -15.73 -24.81
N GLN A 324 11.40 -15.32 -24.57
CA GLN A 324 12.23 -14.61 -25.54
C GLN A 324 12.39 -15.41 -26.81
N GLN A 325 12.04 -14.82 -27.95
CA GLN A 325 12.15 -15.42 -29.29
C GLN A 325 12.66 -14.34 -30.26
N LYS A 326 13.09 -14.79 -31.46
CA LYS A 326 13.63 -13.87 -32.50
C LYS A 326 12.58 -12.87 -33.00
N ASP A 327 11.32 -13.29 -33.08
CA ASP A 327 10.16 -12.52 -33.54
C ASP A 327 9.30 -11.99 -32.35
N ALA A 328 9.69 -12.28 -31.12
CA ALA A 328 8.99 -11.85 -29.91
C ALA A 328 10.02 -11.41 -28.86
N GLU A 329 10.51 -10.18 -29.00
CA GLU A 329 11.50 -9.63 -28.09
C GLU A 329 10.87 -9.28 -26.75
N MET A 330 11.28 -10.00 -25.70
CA MET A 330 10.82 -9.81 -24.33
C MET A 330 11.88 -9.09 -23.48
N ASN A 331 13.16 -9.32 -23.74
CA ASN A 331 14.26 -8.97 -22.83
C ASN A 331 14.91 -7.62 -23.15
N PHE A 332 14.72 -7.07 -24.35
CA PHE A 332 15.22 -5.74 -24.78
C PHE A 332 16.70 -5.46 -24.41
N GLY A 333 17.59 -6.42 -24.70
CA GLY A 333 19.03 -6.29 -24.46
C GLY A 333 19.51 -6.68 -23.07
N LEU A 334 18.62 -7.02 -22.13
CA LEU A 334 19.00 -7.48 -20.79
C LEU A 334 19.83 -8.76 -20.80
N ASP A 335 19.71 -9.60 -21.85
CA ASP A 335 20.49 -10.84 -21.99
C ASP A 335 22.00 -10.62 -21.90
N ARG A 336 22.51 -9.47 -22.39
CA ARG A 336 23.92 -9.11 -22.24
C ARG A 336 24.29 -8.93 -20.78
N HIS A 337 23.49 -8.15 -20.04
CA HIS A 337 23.71 -7.91 -18.63
C HIS A 337 23.62 -9.19 -17.81
N PHE A 338 22.68 -10.08 -18.14
CA PHE A 338 22.50 -11.37 -17.47
C PHE A 338 23.69 -12.32 -17.68
N LYS A 339 24.41 -12.20 -18.82
CA LYS A 339 25.63 -12.97 -19.10
C LYS A 339 26.89 -12.38 -18.44
N GLU A 340 26.96 -11.06 -18.35
CA GLU A 340 28.11 -10.34 -17.80
C GLU A 340 28.13 -10.37 -16.26
N ASP A 341 26.97 -10.33 -15.64
CA ASP A 341 26.82 -10.19 -14.19
C ASP A 341 26.26 -11.47 -13.55
N LEU A 342 25.79 -11.38 -12.30
CA LEU A 342 25.23 -12.52 -11.61
C LEU A 342 23.71 -12.53 -11.71
N LEU A 343 23.16 -13.58 -12.32
CA LEU A 343 21.72 -13.79 -12.41
C LEU A 343 21.33 -15.11 -11.74
N PHE A 344 20.59 -15.03 -10.63
CA PHE A 344 20.00 -16.17 -9.96
C PHE A 344 18.57 -16.38 -10.46
N ARG A 345 18.34 -17.53 -11.10
CA ARG A 345 17.02 -17.93 -11.64
C ARG A 345 16.23 -18.83 -10.68
N ASN A 346 16.90 -19.50 -9.75
CA ASN A 346 16.26 -20.29 -8.70
C ASN A 346 15.98 -19.39 -7.48
N PHE A 347 15.23 -18.30 -7.69
CA PHE A 347 14.98 -17.29 -6.68
C PHE A 347 13.48 -17.00 -6.56
N GLN A 348 12.97 -16.86 -5.34
CA GLN A 348 11.56 -16.62 -5.04
C GLN A 348 11.36 -15.32 -4.27
N SER A 349 10.23 -14.68 -4.53
CA SER A 349 9.70 -13.67 -3.60
C SER A 349 9.28 -14.35 -2.30
N VAL A 350 9.54 -13.72 -1.15
CA VAL A 350 9.08 -14.25 0.15
C VAL A 350 7.58 -14.04 0.32
N GLN A 351 7.04 -12.98 -0.25
CA GLN A 351 5.65 -12.56 -0.13
C GLN A 351 4.97 -12.48 -1.50
N ASN A 352 3.63 -12.48 -1.50
CA ASN A 352 2.81 -12.49 -2.72
C ASN A 352 2.22 -11.11 -3.06
N GLY A 353 2.74 -10.03 -2.56
CA GLY A 353 2.26 -8.66 -2.83
C GLY A 353 3.26 -7.60 -2.46
N THR A 354 3.15 -6.46 -3.12
CA THR A 354 4.10 -5.36 -3.05
C THR A 354 4.33 -4.87 -1.63
N ILE A 355 3.27 -4.50 -0.90
CA ILE A 355 3.44 -3.98 0.47
C ILE A 355 4.05 -5.03 1.40
N ASN A 356 3.61 -6.29 1.32
CA ASN A 356 4.13 -7.36 2.16
C ASN A 356 5.61 -7.64 1.86
N SER A 357 6.02 -7.54 0.58
CA SER A 357 7.42 -7.68 0.16
C SER A 357 8.29 -6.51 0.65
N LEU A 358 7.75 -5.29 0.61
CA LEU A 358 8.44 -4.12 1.15
C LEU A 358 8.55 -4.19 2.69
N GLU A 359 7.49 -4.56 3.41
CA GLU A 359 7.55 -4.77 4.86
C GLU A 359 8.55 -5.88 5.24
N ASN A 360 8.59 -6.97 4.47
CA ASN A 360 9.59 -8.02 4.68
C ASN A 360 11.02 -7.51 4.48
N LEU A 361 11.27 -6.71 3.44
CA LEU A 361 12.59 -6.10 3.20
C LEU A 361 12.95 -5.09 4.28
N PHE A 362 12.03 -4.20 4.63
CA PHE A 362 12.34 -3.04 5.48
C PHE A 362 12.42 -3.38 6.96
N VAL A 363 11.54 -4.26 7.43
CA VAL A 363 11.38 -4.51 8.87
C VAL A 363 11.36 -5.99 9.25
N SER A 364 11.29 -6.89 8.29
CA SER A 364 11.29 -8.35 8.49
C SER A 364 10.32 -8.81 9.61
N THR A 365 9.21 -8.10 9.82
CA THR A 365 8.21 -8.45 10.83
C THR A 365 7.40 -9.68 10.41
N PRO A 366 7.04 -10.59 11.33
CA PRO A 366 6.11 -11.68 11.04
C PRO A 366 4.66 -11.22 10.96
N PHE A 367 4.37 -9.99 11.35
CA PHE A 367 3.03 -9.43 11.41
C PHE A 367 2.71 -8.68 10.11
N PRO A 368 1.62 -9.03 9.43
CA PRO A 368 1.19 -8.33 8.22
C PRO A 368 0.66 -6.93 8.56
N HIS A 369 0.67 -6.05 7.59
CA HIS A 369 0.10 -4.71 7.71
C HIS A 369 0.77 -3.83 8.77
N PHE A 370 2.07 -4.00 8.97
CA PHE A 370 2.83 -3.21 9.94
C PHE A 370 2.73 -1.70 9.64
N PHE A 371 2.89 -1.29 8.38
CA PHE A 371 2.83 0.13 7.99
C PHE A 371 1.45 0.76 8.13
N THR A 372 0.39 -0.05 8.12
CA THR A 372 -0.98 0.43 8.36
C THR A 372 -1.48 0.19 9.80
N SER A 373 -0.61 -0.30 10.68
CA SER A 373 -0.89 -0.48 12.11
C SER A 373 -0.38 0.69 12.95
N SER A 374 -0.82 0.75 14.22
CA SER A 374 -0.30 1.71 15.22
C SER A 374 1.19 1.55 15.48
N TYR A 375 1.73 0.36 15.20
CA TYR A 375 3.12 0.03 15.49
C TYR A 375 4.11 0.65 14.49
N ARG A 376 3.65 1.25 13.38
CA ARG A 376 4.53 1.88 12.38
C ARG A 376 5.40 2.99 12.93
N PHE A 377 4.99 3.62 14.02
CA PHE A 377 5.75 4.68 14.70
C PHE A 377 6.90 4.16 15.58
N ASN A 378 6.94 2.85 15.83
CA ASN A 378 7.98 2.24 16.65
C ASN A 378 9.12 1.75 15.76
N THR A 379 10.35 2.18 16.04
CA THR A 379 11.54 1.64 15.36
C THR A 379 11.72 0.18 15.71
N LEU A 380 11.65 -0.71 14.72
CA LEU A 380 11.91 -2.14 14.93
C LEU A 380 13.40 -2.44 14.96
N PRO A 381 13.89 -3.31 15.87
CA PRO A 381 15.30 -3.71 15.92
C PRO A 381 15.76 -4.48 14.67
N THR A 382 14.80 -4.91 13.86
CA THR A 382 15.00 -5.62 12.59
C THR A 382 14.99 -4.70 11.38
N SER A 383 14.78 -3.38 11.55
CA SER A 383 14.82 -2.42 10.45
C SER A 383 16.13 -2.55 9.67
N ILE A 384 16.00 -2.71 8.34
CA ILE A 384 17.15 -2.79 7.43
C ILE A 384 18.04 -1.54 7.50
N ALA A 385 17.47 -0.36 7.78
CA ALA A 385 18.22 0.88 7.83
C ALA A 385 19.21 0.92 9.01
N LEU A 386 18.91 0.28 10.13
CA LEU A 386 19.76 0.32 11.34
C LEU A 386 21.20 -0.14 11.11
N PRO A 387 21.47 -1.33 10.55
CA PRO A 387 22.84 -1.77 10.32
C PRO A 387 23.58 -0.91 9.28
N PHE A 388 22.87 -0.34 8.29
CA PHE A 388 23.47 0.59 7.35
C PHE A 388 23.87 1.90 8.03
N LYS A 389 22.99 2.47 8.87
CA LYS A 389 23.32 3.70 9.66
C LYS A 389 24.48 3.45 10.61
N ALA A 390 24.50 2.32 11.31
CA ALA A 390 25.61 1.92 12.17
C ALA A 390 26.92 1.76 11.38
N SER A 391 26.86 1.47 10.09
CA SER A 391 28.00 1.39 9.16
C SER A 391 28.24 2.70 8.37
N ASN A 392 27.69 3.83 8.83
CA ASN A 392 27.87 5.17 8.28
C ASN A 392 27.30 5.39 6.86
N TYR A 393 26.17 4.75 6.56
CA TYR A 393 25.39 5.02 5.34
C TYR A 393 24.32 6.09 5.56
N THR A 394 23.94 6.77 4.50
CA THR A 394 22.64 7.47 4.37
C THR A 394 21.65 6.49 3.75
N THR A 395 20.45 6.40 4.32
CA THR A 395 19.43 5.43 3.93
C THR A 395 18.25 6.12 3.26
N MET A 396 17.82 5.64 2.10
CA MET A 396 16.80 6.29 1.28
C MET A 396 15.86 5.28 0.65
N PHE A 397 14.60 5.67 0.50
CA PHE A 397 13.62 4.99 -0.32
C PHE A 397 13.23 5.88 -1.49
N MET A 398 13.11 5.30 -2.70
CA MET A 398 12.70 6.00 -3.92
C MET A 398 11.61 5.21 -4.63
N SER A 399 10.55 5.89 -5.08
CA SER A 399 9.51 5.27 -5.91
C SER A 399 8.84 6.27 -6.84
N GLY A 400 8.32 5.77 -7.96
CA GLY A 400 7.44 6.54 -8.84
C GLY A 400 6.03 6.72 -8.28
N MET A 401 5.64 5.94 -7.27
CA MET A 401 4.33 6.05 -6.63
C MET A 401 4.28 7.16 -5.58
N ASP A 402 3.09 7.45 -5.10
CA ASP A 402 2.89 8.32 -3.94
C ASP A 402 3.19 7.55 -2.66
N ALA A 403 4.11 8.05 -1.85
CA ALA A 403 4.52 7.37 -0.62
C ALA A 403 3.49 7.45 0.52
N ALA A 404 2.38 8.18 0.36
CA ALA A 404 1.25 8.07 1.27
C ALA A 404 0.52 6.71 1.12
N TRP A 405 0.71 6.01 0.00
CA TRP A 405 0.26 4.64 -0.15
C TRP A 405 0.83 3.77 0.96
N GLU A 406 -0.07 3.02 1.63
CA GLU A 406 0.25 2.16 2.77
C GLU A 406 1.07 2.87 3.89
N ASN A 407 0.96 4.20 3.98
CA ASN A 407 1.69 5.05 4.94
C ASN A 407 3.23 4.94 4.87
N CYS A 408 3.81 4.59 3.73
CA CYS A 408 5.27 4.47 3.58
C CYS A 408 6.01 5.75 3.97
N ALA A 409 5.49 6.93 3.57
CA ALA A 409 6.10 8.22 3.89
C ALA A 409 6.16 8.49 5.40
N GLU A 410 5.19 7.96 6.17
CA GLU A 410 5.11 8.12 7.62
C GLU A 410 5.92 7.03 8.34
N ALA A 411 5.81 5.78 7.90
CA ALA A 411 6.46 4.64 8.54
C ALA A 411 7.99 4.63 8.37
N LEU A 412 8.50 4.91 7.17
CA LEU A 412 9.92 4.75 6.87
C LEU A 412 10.87 5.66 7.68
N PRO A 413 10.57 6.94 7.94
CA PRO A 413 11.37 7.76 8.85
C PRO A 413 11.48 7.16 10.26
N HIS A 414 10.39 6.60 10.79
CA HIS A 414 10.41 5.88 12.07
C HIS A 414 11.24 4.60 12.00
N GLN A 415 11.39 3.99 10.83
CA GLN A 415 12.30 2.88 10.61
C GLN A 415 13.73 3.32 10.27
N GLN A 416 14.08 4.58 10.56
CA GLN A 416 15.41 5.18 10.41
C GLN A 416 15.86 5.38 8.95
N PHE A 417 14.93 5.51 8.00
CA PHE A 417 15.25 6.03 6.68
C PHE A 417 15.44 7.55 6.75
N ASP A 418 16.52 8.05 6.16
CA ASP A 418 16.86 9.48 6.19
C ASP A 418 16.03 10.29 5.19
N ALA A 419 15.54 9.65 4.12
CA ALA A 419 14.73 10.31 3.10
C ALA A 419 13.80 9.34 2.37
N VAL A 420 12.64 9.86 1.97
CA VAL A 420 11.66 9.21 1.10
C VAL A 420 11.45 10.09 -0.12
N TYR A 421 11.79 9.60 -1.30
CA TYR A 421 11.64 10.27 -2.59
C TYR A 421 10.52 9.59 -3.36
N ASP A 422 9.41 10.28 -3.48
CA ASP A 422 8.19 9.78 -4.09
C ASP A 422 7.87 10.47 -5.44
N LYS A 423 6.70 10.19 -5.97
CA LYS A 423 6.14 10.80 -7.16
C LYS A 423 6.26 12.34 -7.16
N PHE A 424 5.99 13.01 -6.05
CA PHE A 424 5.98 14.47 -6.00
C PHE A 424 7.39 15.04 -6.09
N PHE A 425 8.36 14.36 -5.47
CA PHE A 425 9.76 14.70 -5.63
C PHE A 425 10.20 14.55 -7.08
N LEU A 426 9.83 13.42 -7.75
CA LEU A 426 10.18 13.18 -9.14
C LEU A 426 9.59 14.24 -10.07
N LEU A 427 8.32 14.61 -9.92
CA LEU A 427 7.65 15.62 -10.74
C LEU A 427 8.16 17.04 -10.49
N LYS A 428 8.71 17.30 -9.31
CA LYS A 428 9.38 18.58 -9.01
C LYS A 428 10.72 18.67 -9.73
N ASP A 429 11.54 17.62 -9.65
CA ASP A 429 12.89 17.64 -10.23
C ASP A 429 12.90 17.37 -11.73
N TYR A 430 11.87 16.65 -12.24
CA TYR A 430 11.66 16.32 -13.64
C TYR A 430 10.26 16.78 -14.10
N PRO A 431 10.04 18.09 -14.32
CA PRO A 431 8.71 18.63 -14.65
C PRO A 431 8.10 18.08 -15.95
N HIS A 432 8.93 17.55 -16.85
CA HIS A 432 8.51 16.90 -18.10
C HIS A 432 8.19 15.41 -17.93
N ALA A 433 8.39 14.84 -16.74
CA ALA A 433 8.12 13.44 -16.51
C ALA A 433 6.64 13.11 -16.70
N THR A 434 6.39 12.06 -17.46
CA THR A 434 5.04 11.53 -17.65
C THR A 434 4.70 10.51 -16.60
N TYR A 435 3.40 10.36 -16.32
CA TYR A 435 2.89 9.49 -15.28
C TYR A 435 1.51 8.93 -15.62
N ASN A 436 1.13 7.88 -14.94
CA ASN A 436 -0.19 7.26 -15.03
C ASN A 436 -0.95 7.32 -13.69
N SER A 437 -2.00 6.50 -13.57
CA SER A 437 -2.83 6.41 -12.36
C SER A 437 -2.09 5.87 -11.13
N ILE A 438 -0.98 5.15 -11.33
CA ILE A 438 -0.19 4.54 -10.25
C ILE A 438 0.98 5.43 -9.84
N GLY A 439 1.71 5.97 -10.82
CA GLY A 439 2.89 6.79 -10.53
C GLY A 439 3.59 7.33 -11.76
N VAL A 440 4.75 7.92 -11.54
CA VAL A 440 5.68 8.36 -12.58
C VAL A 440 6.30 7.14 -13.24
N TYR A 441 6.47 7.15 -14.57
CA TYR A 441 7.05 6.03 -15.29
C TYR A 441 8.50 5.76 -14.89
N ASP A 442 8.88 4.48 -14.90
CA ASP A 442 10.13 4.00 -14.31
C ASP A 442 11.40 4.53 -14.98
N GLU A 443 11.35 4.97 -16.23
CA GLU A 443 12.48 5.62 -16.91
C GLU A 443 12.94 6.89 -16.17
N TYR A 444 12.01 7.68 -15.63
CA TYR A 444 12.33 8.88 -14.84
C TYR A 444 12.80 8.52 -13.42
N LEU A 445 12.25 7.45 -12.82
CA LEU A 445 12.73 6.93 -11.55
C LEU A 445 14.18 6.45 -11.68
N PHE A 446 14.51 5.74 -12.74
CA PHE A 446 15.88 5.29 -13.04
C PHE A 446 16.82 6.47 -13.34
N GLN A 447 16.33 7.51 -14.04
CA GLN A 447 17.09 8.73 -14.23
C GLN A 447 17.44 9.39 -12.89
N ALA A 448 16.43 9.56 -12.00
CA ALA A 448 16.63 10.17 -10.69
C ALA A 448 17.58 9.34 -9.80
N LEU A 449 17.50 8.01 -9.85
CA LEU A 449 18.41 7.12 -9.15
C LEU A 449 19.86 7.33 -9.64
N LEU A 450 20.07 7.37 -10.96
CA LEU A 450 21.39 7.57 -11.55
C LEU A 450 21.97 8.94 -11.19
N ASP A 451 21.17 9.98 -11.29
CA ASP A 451 21.56 11.34 -10.92
C ASP A 451 21.93 11.43 -9.43
N LYS A 452 21.16 10.75 -8.57
CA LYS A 452 21.46 10.68 -7.13
C LYS A 452 22.79 9.99 -6.85
N LEU A 453 23.06 8.86 -7.51
CA LEU A 453 24.30 8.11 -7.35
C LEU A 453 25.54 8.85 -7.88
N ASN A 454 25.41 9.67 -8.90
CA ASN A 454 26.50 10.46 -9.46
C ASN A 454 26.75 11.78 -8.70
N LYS A 455 25.80 12.25 -7.86
CA LYS A 455 26.05 13.41 -7.01
C LYS A 455 27.08 13.09 -5.93
N PRO A 456 28.06 13.96 -5.68
CA PRO A 456 29.02 13.78 -4.60
C PRO A 456 28.32 13.63 -3.24
N SER A 457 28.72 12.63 -2.47
CA SER A 457 28.19 12.40 -1.12
C SER A 457 29.34 12.10 -0.15
N LYS A 458 29.26 12.70 1.04
CA LYS A 458 30.24 12.44 2.12
C LYS A 458 30.10 11.03 2.72
N LYS A 459 28.87 10.48 2.72
CA LYS A 459 28.56 9.13 3.22
C LYS A 459 28.23 8.20 2.06
N ARG A 460 28.37 6.90 2.29
CA ARG A 460 27.83 5.88 1.38
C ARG A 460 26.31 5.92 1.42
N GLN A 461 25.71 5.50 0.33
CA GLN A 461 24.26 5.54 0.15
C GLN A 461 23.72 4.10 0.14
N MET A 462 22.68 3.86 0.89
CA MET A 462 21.81 2.70 0.75
C MET A 462 20.50 3.19 0.21
N ILE A 463 20.14 2.78 -0.99
CA ILE A 463 18.93 3.23 -1.68
C ILE A 463 18.09 2.00 -2.01
N THR A 464 16.87 1.96 -1.48
CA THR A 464 15.86 1.00 -1.91
C THR A 464 14.92 1.68 -2.90
N VAL A 465 14.60 0.98 -3.97
CA VAL A 465 13.78 1.51 -5.07
C VAL A 465 12.62 0.57 -5.31
N MET A 466 11.41 1.12 -5.48
CA MET A 466 10.22 0.38 -5.89
C MET A 466 9.69 0.96 -7.20
N THR A 467 9.60 0.13 -8.23
CA THR A 467 9.07 0.51 -9.54
C THR A 467 7.55 0.36 -9.60
N THR A 468 6.91 0.91 -10.63
CA THR A 468 5.45 0.96 -10.73
C THR A 468 4.90 0.36 -12.02
N THR A 469 5.74 0.15 -13.02
CA THR A 469 5.31 -0.33 -14.35
C THR A 469 4.55 -1.65 -14.24
N ASN A 470 4.32 -2.58 -14.59
CA ASN A 470 3.60 -3.86 -14.49
C ASN A 470 2.44 -3.94 -13.48
N HIS A 471 2.11 -2.85 -12.77
CA HIS A 471 0.94 -2.78 -11.90
C HIS A 471 -0.34 -2.61 -12.74
N PRO A 472 -1.45 -3.33 -12.45
CA PRO A 472 -2.73 -3.06 -13.11
C PRO A 472 -3.17 -1.60 -12.95
N PRO A 473 -3.69 -0.93 -13.98
CA PRO A 473 -4.24 -1.46 -15.24
C PRO A 473 -3.23 -1.63 -16.40
N PHE A 474 -1.94 -1.80 -16.12
CA PHE A 474 -0.86 -2.05 -17.07
C PHE A 474 -0.70 -0.91 -18.08
N GLU A 475 -0.56 0.31 -17.57
CA GLU A 475 -0.35 1.50 -18.38
C GLU A 475 1.15 1.71 -18.65
N PHE A 476 1.47 2.19 -19.84
CA PHE A 476 2.80 2.55 -20.29
C PHE A 476 2.75 3.89 -21.05
N PRO A 477 3.89 4.55 -21.34
CA PRO A 477 3.90 5.82 -22.06
C PRO A 477 3.17 5.74 -23.39
N LYS A 478 2.37 6.77 -23.72
CA LYS A 478 1.51 6.77 -24.92
C LYS A 478 2.30 6.84 -26.23
N ASP A 479 3.49 7.39 -26.18
CA ASP A 479 4.45 7.53 -27.30
C ASP A 479 5.36 6.31 -27.44
N LEU A 480 5.18 5.29 -26.57
CA LEU A 480 5.95 4.07 -26.65
C LEU A 480 5.68 3.31 -27.95
N THR A 481 6.74 3.06 -28.69
CA THR A 481 6.72 2.21 -29.87
C THR A 481 7.57 0.97 -29.64
N LEU A 482 6.93 -0.20 -29.67
CA LEU A 482 7.59 -1.51 -29.59
C LEU A 482 7.18 -2.36 -30.78
N PRO A 483 8.06 -3.25 -31.29
CA PRO A 483 7.69 -4.22 -32.32
C PRO A 483 6.47 -5.04 -31.86
N PRO A 484 5.45 -5.27 -32.68
CA PRO A 484 4.29 -6.07 -32.29
C PRO A 484 4.70 -7.52 -32.00
N LEU A 485 4.00 -8.15 -31.05
CA LEU A 485 4.14 -9.58 -30.81
C LEU A 485 3.30 -10.34 -31.86
N PRO A 486 3.79 -11.47 -32.40
CA PRO A 486 3.04 -12.27 -33.36
C PRO A 486 1.78 -12.90 -32.69
N ASP A 487 0.72 -13.10 -33.46
CA ASP A 487 -0.54 -13.66 -32.93
C ASP A 487 -0.35 -15.04 -32.28
N SER A 488 0.55 -15.86 -32.81
CA SER A 488 0.92 -17.15 -32.25
C SER A 488 1.49 -17.07 -30.82
N PHE A 489 2.04 -15.92 -30.44
CA PHE A 489 2.59 -15.71 -29.09
C PHE A 489 1.51 -15.74 -28.03
N TYR A 490 0.33 -15.17 -28.31
CA TYR A 490 -0.77 -15.08 -27.37
C TYR A 490 -1.53 -16.40 -27.17
N GLY A 491 -1.41 -17.33 -28.10
CA GLY A 491 -1.98 -18.67 -28.00
C GLY A 491 -1.19 -19.66 -27.13
N LYS A 492 -0.11 -19.23 -26.47
CA LYS A 492 0.69 -20.13 -25.62
C LYS A 492 -0.10 -20.56 -24.38
N LYS A 493 -0.03 -21.88 -24.06
CA LYS A 493 -0.71 -22.48 -22.89
C LYS A 493 -0.31 -21.88 -21.53
N CYS A 494 0.85 -21.21 -21.49
CA CYS A 494 1.31 -20.53 -20.28
C CYS A 494 0.49 -19.30 -19.90
N PHE A 495 -0.31 -18.78 -20.81
CA PHE A 495 -1.22 -17.67 -20.48
C PHE A 495 -2.56 -18.26 -20.04
N ALA A 496 -3.09 -17.71 -18.94
CA ALA A 496 -4.44 -18.02 -18.52
C ALA A 496 -5.45 -17.54 -19.58
N GLU A 497 -6.68 -18.06 -19.56
CA GLU A 497 -7.77 -17.61 -20.45
C GLU A 497 -8.14 -16.16 -20.15
N HIS A 498 -7.34 -15.22 -20.67
CA HIS A 498 -7.52 -13.80 -20.44
C HIS A 498 -7.96 -13.09 -21.70
N ASN A 499 -8.69 -12.00 -21.47
CA ASN A 499 -8.99 -11.03 -22.53
C ASN A 499 -7.67 -10.60 -23.19
N ARG A 500 -7.54 -10.84 -24.51
CA ARG A 500 -6.39 -10.51 -25.35
C ARG A 500 -5.85 -9.09 -25.07
N LYS A 501 -6.76 -8.10 -24.87
CA LYS A 501 -6.39 -6.71 -24.60
C LYS A 501 -5.65 -6.52 -23.27
N VAL A 502 -6.02 -7.29 -22.24
CA VAL A 502 -5.36 -7.24 -20.91
C VAL A 502 -3.98 -7.87 -21.00
N LEU A 503 -3.90 -9.02 -21.68
CA LEU A 503 -2.61 -9.71 -21.89
C LEU A 503 -1.65 -8.85 -22.72
N ASP A 504 -2.13 -8.23 -23.80
CA ASP A 504 -1.33 -7.34 -24.63
C ASP A 504 -0.79 -6.14 -23.84
N LYS A 505 -1.63 -5.48 -23.05
CA LYS A 505 -1.20 -4.38 -22.16
C LYS A 505 -0.13 -4.82 -21.17
N TYR A 506 -0.33 -5.96 -20.52
CA TYR A 506 0.66 -6.47 -19.57
C TYR A 506 2.00 -6.79 -20.25
N LEU A 507 1.97 -7.51 -21.37
CA LEU A 507 3.18 -7.87 -22.10
C LEU A 507 3.90 -6.61 -22.64
N THR A 508 3.16 -5.63 -23.10
CA THR A 508 3.73 -4.34 -23.52
C THR A 508 4.38 -3.60 -22.35
N GLY A 509 3.72 -3.55 -21.18
CA GLY A 509 4.28 -2.98 -19.94
C GLY A 509 5.55 -3.70 -19.50
N PHE A 510 5.56 -5.03 -19.51
CA PHE A 510 6.74 -5.83 -19.17
C PHE A 510 7.93 -5.57 -20.12
N ARG A 511 7.66 -5.47 -21.40
CA ARG A 511 8.67 -5.17 -22.44
C ARG A 511 9.19 -3.73 -22.31
N TYR A 512 8.30 -2.78 -22.05
CA TYR A 512 8.67 -1.39 -21.74
C TYR A 512 9.59 -1.32 -20.51
N TYR A 513 9.21 -1.99 -19.42
CA TYR A 513 10.03 -2.05 -18.23
C TYR A 513 11.44 -2.59 -18.52
N ASN A 514 11.54 -3.71 -19.24
CA ASN A 514 12.82 -4.32 -19.59
C ASN A 514 13.66 -3.39 -20.46
N LYS A 515 13.05 -2.64 -21.39
CA LYS A 515 13.72 -1.61 -22.19
C LYS A 515 14.26 -0.50 -21.28
N ALA A 516 13.43 0.08 -20.42
CA ALA A 516 13.83 1.14 -19.50
C ALA A 516 14.96 0.68 -18.55
N LEU A 517 14.86 -0.54 -18.05
CA LEU A 517 15.90 -1.14 -17.21
C LEU A 517 17.21 -1.38 -17.97
N ASN A 518 17.16 -1.85 -19.21
CA ASN A 518 18.36 -2.00 -20.06
C ASN A 518 19.04 -0.65 -20.31
N ASP A 519 18.26 0.38 -20.64
CA ASP A 519 18.78 1.74 -20.88
C ASP A 519 19.41 2.30 -19.59
N PHE A 520 18.79 2.08 -18.43
CA PHE A 520 19.38 2.41 -17.12
C PHE A 520 20.69 1.68 -16.86
N LEU A 521 20.74 0.35 -17.05
CA LEU A 521 21.93 -0.46 -16.81
C LEU A 521 23.10 -0.04 -17.72
N ASN A 522 22.82 0.28 -18.99
CA ASN A 522 23.83 0.79 -19.92
C ASN A 522 24.44 2.10 -19.42
N ARG A 523 23.59 3.06 -19.03
CA ARG A 523 24.02 4.37 -18.52
C ARG A 523 24.70 4.25 -17.16
N PHE A 524 24.18 3.39 -16.26
CA PHE A 524 24.78 3.12 -14.95
C PHE A 524 26.19 2.53 -15.11
N LYS A 525 26.37 1.48 -15.91
CA LYS A 525 27.68 0.84 -16.13
C LYS A 525 28.71 1.78 -16.75
N ALA A 526 28.26 2.72 -17.59
CA ALA A 526 29.13 3.76 -18.16
C ALA A 526 29.48 4.88 -17.16
N SER A 527 28.77 4.99 -16.05
CA SER A 527 28.92 6.09 -15.09
C SER A 527 30.03 5.83 -14.05
N ALA A 528 30.44 6.92 -13.37
CA ALA A 528 31.36 6.83 -12.24
C ALA A 528 30.76 6.06 -11.05
N ALA A 529 29.44 6.07 -10.89
CA ALA A 529 28.74 5.39 -9.82
C ALA A 529 28.95 3.87 -9.86
N ALA A 530 29.02 3.26 -11.03
CA ALA A 530 29.23 1.81 -11.18
C ALA A 530 30.54 1.32 -10.56
N LYS A 531 31.57 2.17 -10.52
CA LYS A 531 32.87 1.82 -9.97
C LYS A 531 32.83 1.53 -8.44
N ASN A 532 31.77 1.94 -7.75
CA ASN A 532 31.66 1.77 -6.31
C ASN A 532 30.21 1.54 -5.82
N THR A 533 29.38 0.89 -6.59
CA THR A 533 28.00 0.57 -6.23
C THR A 533 27.73 -0.90 -6.46
N ILE A 534 27.16 -1.58 -5.46
CA ILE A 534 26.50 -2.87 -5.64
C ILE A 534 25.06 -2.58 -6.02
N LEU A 535 24.58 -3.16 -7.11
CA LEU A 535 23.19 -3.03 -7.56
C LEU A 535 22.52 -4.40 -7.52
N VAL A 536 21.43 -4.51 -6.79
CA VAL A 536 20.57 -5.68 -6.68
C VAL A 536 19.23 -5.35 -7.30
N ILE A 537 18.72 -6.18 -8.22
CA ILE A 537 17.43 -6.02 -8.85
C ILE A 537 16.66 -7.34 -8.76
N THR A 538 15.43 -7.29 -8.27
CA THR A 538 14.55 -8.47 -8.19
C THR A 538 13.10 -8.06 -8.37
N GLY A 539 12.21 -8.99 -8.73
CA GLY A 539 10.77 -8.74 -8.64
C GLY A 539 10.33 -8.68 -7.19
N ASP A 540 9.40 -7.81 -6.85
CA ASP A 540 8.79 -7.77 -5.52
C ASP A 540 7.92 -9.00 -5.24
N HIS A 541 7.18 -9.44 -6.24
CA HIS A 541 6.48 -10.71 -6.35
C HIS A 541 6.29 -11.09 -7.83
N ASN A 542 5.77 -12.29 -8.08
CA ASN A 542 5.43 -12.69 -9.45
C ASN A 542 4.02 -12.21 -9.84
N VAL A 543 3.75 -12.12 -11.13
CA VAL A 543 2.42 -11.77 -11.65
C VAL A 543 1.40 -12.87 -11.32
N ARG A 544 0.25 -12.48 -10.73
CA ARG A 544 -0.70 -13.46 -10.18
C ARG A 544 -1.74 -13.95 -11.18
N VAL A 545 -2.15 -13.11 -12.13
CA VAL A 545 -3.38 -13.32 -12.91
C VAL A 545 -3.16 -13.50 -14.40
N ILE A 546 -1.94 -13.37 -14.89
CA ILE A 546 -1.62 -13.41 -16.32
C ILE A 546 -1.13 -14.80 -16.75
N LEU A 547 -0.38 -15.46 -15.89
CA LEU A 547 0.18 -16.78 -16.17
C LEU A 547 -0.72 -17.89 -15.64
N ASN A 548 -0.84 -18.97 -16.42
CA ASN A 548 -1.51 -20.21 -16.01
C ASN A 548 -0.50 -21.13 -15.36
N TYR A 549 -0.40 -21.07 -14.04
CA TYR A 549 0.54 -21.87 -13.26
C TYR A 549 0.19 -23.37 -13.21
N ASP A 550 -1.01 -23.77 -13.62
CA ASP A 550 -1.37 -25.20 -13.81
C ASP A 550 -0.84 -25.76 -15.13
N ALA A 551 -0.55 -24.91 -16.10
CA ALA A 551 -0.01 -25.30 -17.41
C ALA A 551 1.52 -25.15 -17.52
N ILE A 552 2.19 -24.65 -16.47
CA ILE A 552 3.65 -24.48 -16.39
C ILE A 552 4.16 -25.11 -15.09
N ASP A 553 5.47 -25.19 -14.95
CA ASP A 553 6.08 -25.68 -13.71
C ASP A 553 5.71 -24.76 -12.53
N LYS A 554 5.09 -25.31 -11.48
CA LYS A 554 4.63 -24.58 -10.29
C LYS A 554 5.74 -23.80 -9.57
N ARG A 555 6.99 -24.19 -9.74
CA ARG A 555 8.14 -23.44 -9.21
C ARG A 555 8.18 -21.98 -9.68
N TYR A 556 7.56 -21.69 -10.83
CA TYR A 556 7.48 -20.35 -11.35
C TYR A 556 6.39 -19.48 -10.69
N GLU A 557 5.49 -20.06 -9.90
CA GLU A 557 4.38 -19.31 -9.29
C GLU A 557 4.86 -18.15 -8.40
N HIS A 558 5.95 -18.36 -7.67
CA HIS A 558 6.57 -17.35 -6.81
C HIS A 558 7.96 -16.91 -7.29
N SER A 559 8.36 -17.38 -8.48
CA SER A 559 9.71 -17.17 -8.98
C SER A 559 9.89 -15.77 -9.59
N VAL A 560 10.87 -15.05 -9.05
CA VAL A 560 11.36 -13.77 -9.55
C VAL A 560 12.86 -13.88 -9.82
N PRO A 561 13.45 -13.13 -10.76
CA PRO A 561 14.90 -13.16 -10.94
C PRO A 561 15.59 -12.36 -9.84
N LEU A 562 16.82 -12.74 -9.49
CA LEU A 562 17.72 -11.89 -8.73
C LEU A 562 18.95 -11.57 -9.59
N TYR A 563 19.06 -10.31 -10.00
CA TYR A 563 20.23 -9.79 -10.69
C TYR A 563 21.14 -9.04 -9.72
N VAL A 564 22.46 -9.31 -9.77
CA VAL A 564 23.44 -8.64 -8.92
C VAL A 564 24.60 -8.16 -9.75
N TYR A 565 24.79 -6.83 -9.80
CA TYR A 565 25.99 -6.20 -10.31
C TYR A 565 26.94 -5.93 -9.14
N LEU A 566 28.18 -6.34 -9.27
CA LEU A 566 29.27 -6.04 -8.34
C LEU A 566 30.31 -5.15 -9.05
N PRO A 567 30.79 -4.07 -8.39
CA PRO A 567 31.86 -3.27 -8.96
C PRO A 567 33.13 -4.14 -9.12
N PRO A 568 34.01 -3.84 -10.12
CA PRO A 568 35.13 -4.70 -10.49
C PRO A 568 36.00 -5.19 -9.32
N TYR A 569 36.24 -4.33 -8.33
CA TYR A 569 37.10 -4.69 -7.18
C TYR A 569 36.45 -5.69 -6.19
N LEU A 570 35.13 -5.91 -6.28
CA LEU A 570 34.39 -6.89 -5.48
C LEU A 570 34.03 -8.15 -6.28
N ARG A 571 34.13 -8.09 -7.61
CA ARG A 571 33.75 -9.18 -8.51
C ARG A 571 34.79 -10.30 -8.44
N LYS A 572 34.33 -11.53 -8.19
CA LYS A 572 35.17 -12.73 -8.22
C LYS A 572 34.59 -13.72 -9.23
N GLU A 573 35.42 -14.36 -10.04
CA GLU A 573 34.99 -15.34 -11.02
C GLU A 573 34.26 -16.53 -10.37
N ALA A 574 34.70 -16.92 -9.17
CA ALA A 574 34.07 -17.99 -8.39
C ALA A 574 32.56 -17.77 -8.16
N TYR A 575 32.09 -16.52 -8.13
CA TYR A 575 30.68 -16.20 -7.93
C TYR A 575 29.78 -16.66 -9.08
N ASN A 576 30.32 -16.81 -10.31
CA ASN A 576 29.54 -17.26 -11.45
C ASN A 576 28.94 -18.66 -11.24
N LYS A 577 29.66 -19.54 -10.55
CA LYS A 577 29.20 -20.90 -10.24
C LYS A 577 28.05 -20.89 -9.24
N LEU A 578 27.95 -19.85 -8.38
CA LEU A 578 26.98 -19.77 -7.31
C LEU A 578 25.58 -19.32 -7.78
N THR A 579 25.46 -18.82 -9.00
CA THR A 579 24.17 -18.35 -9.57
C THR A 579 23.14 -19.48 -9.72
N LYS A 580 23.52 -20.73 -9.60
CA LYS A 580 22.63 -21.91 -9.59
C LYS A 580 21.96 -22.16 -8.23
N ARG A 581 22.39 -21.46 -7.17
CA ARG A 581 21.84 -21.62 -5.82
C ARG A 581 20.37 -21.19 -5.76
N TRP A 582 19.65 -21.88 -4.89
CA TRP A 582 18.30 -21.50 -4.52
C TRP A 582 18.32 -20.36 -3.49
N GLY A 583 17.47 -19.37 -3.66
CA GLY A 583 17.41 -18.23 -2.72
C GLY A 583 16.06 -17.53 -2.75
N SER A 584 15.90 -16.58 -1.83
CA SER A 584 14.71 -15.75 -1.69
C SER A 584 15.08 -14.34 -1.20
N HIS A 585 14.11 -13.44 -1.13
CA HIS A 585 14.32 -12.08 -0.63
C HIS A 585 15.04 -12.03 0.73
N ASP A 586 14.80 -13.01 1.60
CA ASP A 586 15.45 -13.10 2.91
C ASP A 586 16.98 -13.20 2.81
N ASP A 587 17.51 -13.66 1.68
CA ASP A 587 18.94 -13.86 1.46
C ASP A 587 19.66 -12.56 1.02
N ILE A 588 18.91 -11.54 0.58
CA ILE A 588 19.49 -10.30 0.03
C ILE A 588 20.38 -9.61 1.05
N LEU A 589 19.87 -9.33 2.26
CA LEU A 589 20.63 -8.62 3.29
C LEU A 589 21.85 -9.42 3.75
N ALA A 590 21.69 -10.73 3.94
CA ALA A 590 22.80 -11.61 4.33
C ALA A 590 23.91 -11.68 3.25
N THR A 591 23.54 -11.57 1.97
CA THR A 591 24.48 -11.52 0.84
C THR A 591 25.23 -10.18 0.78
N LEU A 592 24.55 -9.07 1.09
CA LEU A 592 25.13 -7.73 1.07
C LEU A 592 25.97 -7.41 2.30
N ALA A 593 25.64 -8.01 3.45
CA ALA A 593 26.25 -7.71 4.75
C ALA A 593 27.80 -7.74 4.75
N PRO A 594 28.48 -8.74 4.14
CA PRO A 594 29.94 -8.78 4.12
C PRO A 594 30.60 -7.63 3.34
N PHE A 595 29.88 -6.99 2.43
CA PHE A 595 30.37 -5.86 1.63
C PHE A 595 30.04 -4.51 2.26
N ALA A 596 28.92 -4.43 2.99
CA ALA A 596 28.35 -3.18 3.49
C ALA A 596 28.70 -2.88 4.95
N PHE A 597 28.77 -3.91 5.82
CA PHE A 597 28.82 -3.70 7.26
C PHE A 597 30.23 -3.85 7.84
N ARG A 598 30.51 -3.11 8.92
CA ARG A 598 31.73 -3.17 9.72
C ARG A 598 31.35 -3.24 11.17
N ASN A 599 31.85 -4.27 11.87
CA ASN A 599 31.60 -4.49 13.30
C ASN A 599 30.09 -4.29 13.71
N THR A 600 29.19 -4.67 12.84
CA THR A 600 27.78 -4.33 12.94
C THR A 600 26.93 -5.60 13.07
N LYS A 601 25.95 -5.55 14.00
CA LYS A 601 24.91 -6.57 14.18
C LYS A 601 23.73 -6.26 13.21
N TYR A 602 23.20 -7.29 12.58
CA TYR A 602 22.03 -7.17 11.70
C TYR A 602 21.10 -8.37 11.87
N PHE A 603 19.82 -8.17 11.59
CA PHE A 603 18.82 -9.24 11.61
C PHE A 603 19.01 -10.15 10.39
N LYS A 604 19.32 -11.43 10.66
CA LYS A 604 19.69 -12.39 9.63
C LYS A 604 18.55 -13.36 9.36
N MET A 605 17.80 -13.13 8.31
CA MET A 605 16.71 -14.03 7.89
C MET A 605 17.21 -15.17 6.99
N GLY A 606 18.13 -14.89 6.11
CA GLY A 606 18.59 -15.81 5.08
C GLY A 606 20.07 -16.13 5.11
N LYS A 607 20.58 -16.59 3.98
CA LYS A 607 21.97 -17.04 3.76
C LYS A 607 22.70 -16.12 2.80
N ASN A 608 24.03 -16.05 2.90
CA ASN A 608 24.84 -15.36 1.92
C ASN A 608 24.95 -16.22 0.64
N LEU A 609 24.29 -15.78 -0.44
CA LEU A 609 24.34 -16.47 -1.73
C LEU A 609 25.73 -16.49 -2.37
N LEU A 610 26.61 -15.57 -1.97
CA LEU A 610 27.98 -15.45 -2.46
C LEU A 610 29.03 -16.07 -1.53
N ASP A 611 28.63 -16.84 -0.53
CA ASP A 611 29.54 -17.55 0.35
C ASP A 611 30.17 -18.77 -0.34
N THR A 612 31.46 -18.69 -0.66
CA THR A 612 32.20 -19.76 -1.34
C THR A 612 32.59 -20.92 -0.41
N SER A 613 32.41 -20.79 0.90
CA SER A 613 32.81 -21.80 1.88
C SER A 613 31.70 -22.83 2.15
N VAL A 614 30.48 -22.61 1.67
CA VAL A 614 29.30 -23.42 1.96
C VAL A 614 28.87 -24.23 0.72
N SER A 615 28.50 -25.49 0.92
CA SER A 615 27.97 -26.35 -0.15
C SER A 615 26.64 -25.84 -0.71
N ASP A 616 26.47 -25.95 -2.02
CA ASP A 616 25.23 -25.54 -2.72
C ASP A 616 24.02 -26.36 -2.27
N SER A 617 24.23 -27.59 -1.77
CA SER A 617 23.15 -28.46 -1.26
C SER A 617 22.41 -27.92 -0.05
N THR A 618 22.95 -26.90 0.62
CA THR A 618 22.31 -26.27 1.80
C THR A 618 21.44 -25.06 1.44
N TYR A 619 21.38 -24.66 0.18
CA TYR A 619 20.58 -23.54 -0.26
C TYR A 619 19.16 -24.00 -0.66
N TYR A 620 18.20 -23.20 -0.31
CA TYR A 620 16.79 -23.37 -0.62
C TYR A 620 16.15 -21.98 -0.80
N SER A 621 15.03 -21.90 -1.47
CA SER A 621 14.18 -20.74 -1.54
C SER A 621 12.91 -20.93 -0.71
N ALA A 622 12.37 -19.86 -0.16
CA ALA A 622 11.15 -19.92 0.63
C ALA A 622 10.26 -18.71 0.31
N ASN A 623 9.04 -19.01 -0.06
CA ASN A 623 7.90 -18.12 -0.10
C ASN A 623 6.95 -18.47 1.05
N VAL A 624 5.97 -17.62 1.38
CA VAL A 624 4.96 -17.92 2.42
C VAL A 624 4.16 -19.18 2.13
N ASP A 625 3.97 -19.55 0.86
CA ASP A 625 3.17 -20.68 0.41
C ASP A 625 4.02 -21.87 -0.05
N GLN A 626 5.28 -21.66 -0.40
CA GLN A 626 6.11 -22.67 -1.07
C GLN A 626 7.58 -22.63 -0.63
N ILE A 627 8.14 -23.81 -0.40
CA ILE A 627 9.57 -24.00 -0.12
C ILE A 627 10.15 -24.90 -1.19
N GLU A 628 11.24 -24.47 -1.83
CA GLU A 628 11.93 -25.19 -2.88
C GLU A 628 13.39 -25.44 -2.51
N ALA A 629 13.82 -26.66 -2.66
CA ALA A 629 15.19 -27.11 -2.46
C ALA A 629 15.50 -28.32 -3.36
N ILE A 630 16.74 -28.76 -3.38
CA ILE A 630 17.05 -30.07 -3.98
C ILE A 630 16.30 -31.17 -3.22
N PRO A 631 15.85 -32.27 -3.87
CA PRO A 631 14.98 -33.27 -3.25
C PRO A 631 15.52 -33.85 -1.95
N THR A 632 16.81 -34.09 -1.85
CA THR A 632 17.48 -34.64 -0.66
C THR A 632 17.50 -33.65 0.53
N TYR A 633 17.28 -32.34 0.29
CA TYR A 633 17.31 -31.30 1.31
C TYR A 633 15.93 -30.74 1.64
N GLN A 634 14.88 -31.05 0.87
CA GLN A 634 13.54 -30.47 0.96
C GLN A 634 12.98 -30.51 2.39
N LYS A 635 12.94 -31.70 3.01
CA LYS A 635 12.45 -31.88 4.38
C LYS A 635 13.21 -31.01 5.41
N LYS A 636 14.53 -30.91 5.24
CA LYS A 636 15.36 -30.08 6.14
C LYS A 636 15.12 -28.59 5.92
N ALA A 637 14.91 -28.16 4.68
CA ALA A 637 14.57 -26.79 4.35
C ALA A 637 13.23 -26.37 5.00
N GLU A 638 12.22 -27.27 4.94
CA GLU A 638 10.94 -27.07 5.61
C GLU A 638 11.07 -26.94 7.13
N GLN A 639 11.83 -27.84 7.76
CA GLN A 639 12.09 -27.77 9.20
C GLN A 639 12.82 -26.48 9.60
N LEU A 640 13.84 -26.07 8.85
CA LEU A 640 14.59 -24.83 9.10
C LEU A 640 13.69 -23.59 8.97
N THR A 641 12.86 -23.53 7.93
CA THR A 641 11.95 -22.41 7.70
C THR A 641 10.87 -22.34 8.80
N THR A 642 10.30 -23.47 9.18
CA THR A 642 9.29 -23.55 10.25
C THR A 642 9.86 -23.12 11.59
N ALA A 643 11.06 -23.63 11.95
CA ALA A 643 11.76 -23.23 13.16
C ALA A 643 12.08 -21.73 13.17
N ARG A 644 12.62 -21.20 12.07
CA ARG A 644 12.89 -19.77 11.92
C ARG A 644 11.66 -18.91 12.12
N ASN A 645 10.54 -19.27 11.50
CA ASN A 645 9.29 -18.51 11.58
C ASN A 645 8.74 -18.51 13.01
N LEU A 646 8.76 -19.65 13.71
CA LEU A 646 8.42 -19.71 15.14
C LEU A 646 9.31 -18.79 15.97
N LEU A 647 10.64 -18.92 15.85
CA LEU A 647 11.60 -18.13 16.64
C LEU A 647 11.42 -16.63 16.39
N ARG A 648 11.14 -16.24 15.13
CA ARG A 648 10.83 -14.85 14.76
C ARG A 648 9.57 -14.35 15.43
N GLN A 649 8.47 -15.10 15.40
CA GLN A 649 7.21 -14.70 16.07
C GLN A 649 7.39 -14.57 17.57
N VAL A 650 8.06 -15.51 18.22
CA VAL A 650 8.34 -15.43 19.67
C VAL A 650 9.25 -14.23 19.99
N TYR A 651 10.28 -13.98 19.18
CA TYR A 651 11.16 -12.81 19.36
C TYR A 651 10.37 -11.49 19.34
N PHE A 652 9.52 -11.30 18.31
CA PHE A 652 8.71 -10.09 18.21
C PHE A 652 7.66 -10.01 19.34
N GLY A 653 7.07 -11.13 19.72
CA GLY A 653 6.12 -11.19 20.84
C GLY A 653 6.76 -10.77 22.17
N LEU A 654 7.97 -11.20 22.45
CA LEU A 654 8.71 -10.77 23.64
C LEU A 654 9.17 -9.31 23.54
N TYR A 655 9.67 -8.90 22.36
CA TYR A 655 10.09 -7.52 22.13
C TYR A 655 8.94 -6.53 22.40
N TRP A 656 7.75 -6.79 21.89
CA TRP A 656 6.60 -5.91 22.13
C TRP A 656 6.18 -5.83 23.59
N ARG A 657 6.18 -6.97 24.31
CA ARG A 657 5.81 -6.97 25.74
C ARG A 657 6.79 -6.19 26.62
N THR A 658 8.02 -6.00 26.17
CA THR A 658 9.05 -5.26 26.94
C THR A 658 9.13 -3.80 26.55
N HIS A 659 8.47 -3.37 25.45
CA HIS A 659 8.54 -2.01 24.91
C HIS A 659 7.16 -1.35 24.76
N GLN A 660 6.11 -1.98 25.29
CA GLN A 660 4.82 -1.36 25.58
C GLN A 660 4.84 -0.85 27.03
#